data_4c23ed579ff3310588f4ea09488b4eab
#
_entry.id   4c23ed579ff3310588f4ea09488b4eab
#
_cell.length_a   1.000
_cell.length_b   1.000
_cell.length_c   1.000
_cell.angle_alpha   90.00
_cell.angle_beta   90.00
_cell.angle_gamma   90.00
#
_symmetry.space_group_name_H-M   'P 1'
#
loop_
_entity.id
_entity.type
_entity.pdbx_description
1 polymer ?
#
loop_
_entity_poly.entity_id
_entity_poly.type
_entity_poly.pdbx_seq_one_letter_code
_entity_poly.pdbx_strand_id
1 'polypeptide(L)'
;MFCYQKNTNSLSAAKCSRETFWKAVKDPSTKWKIDSRRAIMDAVDRSKGEEGSAALTVWLSNNDYQRFLVDHPKELSSDEAREEFAKKSDGEKLLAFAEYLKHQLTPFIFSCYEFDAKGRRRPRQLVGCHLNGLVMLDIDHVDNPMEIWYRLKENKELMARVVLVHITSSGHGIRIIFTADITQGNLADNQIEFALALDCKPDGSCKDATRNSFCPKEEEILFIDEDRLFDYYDEAFDKKYTPRYRARRTKPENHDADSKTKNVQSAGTKVTDTPVDHQKTVDDGKTIDTTWCGGDIQPICDYWSAQWFRGGDDKPSRHDGSVILARDLYIMYDRDKRKARKVLVSQPWVQEIIRERDEDVDRTLSNAADYVAENESEAAKKGKSWLPKPSKSMLEAINAVRGKTYQEIVKGDNTVNEAEGRYSGDINKQLDKWGAEIEELFPHFPLLKDVCYGLKRSQYPAAMFVAGGTGMTLMTRCWYRFYHRPQQERRLNCSLFIIGHPASNKSMADDIYKLLSAPIAAADKAGKAALNRYKQDMKKKAANKEGKDKPQVTIRIHPARTSNGQLIQDMLNARETIEGKEIQLHMLTFDTELDNSITLQQGGSWINKQSMELKAFHNEEDGQMYQNSDSPVDEFNVTWNFIYTGTPIALKKKVTPQNFGSGLSTRLAVIPMPKTNFEMMAFEEQTSIDWQRLERMKEWAYKLNSRFGELPLWPLVKHLYDWTGSRMADCADDESEANELMLKRVPYHALNYSAPFIDMRHWESLHQQDDYWTGTYEVDEIDWKLCELIARIQYATQQHFFGVMAEKYFDDMNGDVMINGKRHNQKSVNGFNMLPDVFTKDDVKKCFGFDKDNSVYKKIQRLTKSNHIEQVPDSGDNPKYRKLVNNIY
;
A
#
# COMPACT_ATOMS: atom_id res chain seq x y z
N MET A 1 12.81 38.22 -13.37
CA MET A 1 13.33 38.69 -12.04
C MET A 1 13.31 37.52 -11.05
N PHE A 2 14.44 37.21 -10.39
CA PHE A 2 14.54 36.12 -9.41
C PHE A 2 15.54 36.44 -8.30
N CYS A 3 15.64 35.63 -7.25
CA CYS A 3 16.53 35.85 -6.11
C CYS A 3 17.74 34.91 -6.11
N TYR A 4 18.76 35.28 -5.36
CA TYR A 4 19.95 34.48 -5.09
C TYR A 4 20.44 34.67 -3.65
N GLN A 5 21.28 33.72 -3.19
CA GLN A 5 22.05 33.84 -1.94
C GLN A 5 23.54 33.64 -2.22
N LYS A 6 24.41 34.20 -1.35
CA LYS A 6 25.86 33.99 -1.52
C LYS A 6 26.29 32.54 -1.40
N ASN A 7 25.66 31.82 -0.47
CA ASN A 7 25.77 30.37 -0.27
C ASN A 7 24.54 29.87 0.48
N THR A 8 24.38 28.56 0.68
CA THR A 8 23.23 27.95 1.37
C THR A 8 23.06 28.40 2.82
N ASN A 9 24.12 28.82 3.50
CA ASN A 9 24.11 29.28 4.89
C ASN A 9 23.80 30.77 5.02
N SER A 10 23.69 31.50 3.90
CA SER A 10 23.38 32.94 3.91
C SER A 10 22.00 33.19 4.51
N LEU A 11 21.92 34.14 5.44
CA LEU A 11 20.66 34.51 6.11
C LEU A 11 19.75 35.41 5.24
N SER A 12 20.25 35.95 4.13
CA SER A 12 19.52 36.88 3.25
C SER A 12 19.54 36.39 1.79
N ALA A 13 18.39 36.52 1.12
CA ALA A 13 18.27 36.42 -0.32
C ALA A 13 18.11 37.83 -0.91
N ALA A 14 18.76 38.11 -2.04
CA ALA A 14 18.69 39.36 -2.75
C ALA A 14 18.24 39.15 -4.20
N LYS A 15 17.71 40.21 -4.85
CA LYS A 15 17.37 40.16 -6.27
C LYS A 15 18.66 39.92 -7.08
N CYS A 16 18.58 38.98 -8.03
CA CYS A 16 19.71 38.62 -8.88
C CYS A 16 19.74 39.51 -10.11
N SER A 17 20.80 40.30 -10.27
CA SER A 17 21.05 41.04 -11.51
C SER A 17 21.74 40.17 -12.55
N ARG A 18 21.67 40.57 -13.84
CA ARG A 18 22.38 39.91 -14.96
C ARG A 18 23.89 39.82 -14.69
N GLU A 19 24.50 40.89 -14.20
CA GLU A 19 25.89 40.90 -13.81
C GLU A 19 26.23 39.93 -12.67
N THR A 20 25.37 39.87 -11.64
CA THR A 20 25.55 38.95 -10.49
C THR A 20 25.46 37.49 -10.91
N PHE A 21 24.53 37.17 -11.81
CA PHE A 21 24.36 35.82 -12.34
C PHE A 21 25.62 35.39 -13.11
N TRP A 22 26.03 36.17 -14.10
CA TRP A 22 27.19 35.84 -14.93
C TRP A 22 28.52 35.87 -14.16
N LYS A 23 28.65 36.73 -13.16
CA LYS A 23 29.78 36.70 -12.25
C LYS A 23 29.89 35.39 -11.48
N ALA A 24 28.77 34.84 -11.01
CA ALA A 24 28.77 33.57 -10.33
C ALA A 24 29.02 32.38 -11.27
N VAL A 25 28.42 32.37 -12.47
CA VAL A 25 28.58 31.34 -13.49
C VAL A 25 30.00 31.27 -14.03
N LYS A 26 30.60 32.41 -14.32
CA LYS A 26 31.96 32.56 -14.89
C LYS A 26 33.09 32.52 -13.85
N ASP A 27 32.76 32.41 -12.57
CA ASP A 27 33.75 32.32 -11.50
C ASP A 27 34.53 31.00 -11.63
N PRO A 28 35.87 31.04 -11.78
CA PRO A 28 36.71 29.85 -11.86
C PRO A 28 36.53 28.89 -10.68
N SER A 29 36.18 29.41 -9.48
CA SER A 29 35.92 28.62 -8.30
C SER A 29 34.62 27.81 -8.43
N THR A 30 33.62 28.28 -9.17
CA THR A 30 32.37 27.55 -9.46
C THR A 30 32.70 26.31 -10.31
N LYS A 31 33.45 26.48 -11.40
CA LYS A 31 33.89 25.36 -12.24
C LYS A 31 34.67 24.32 -11.43
N TRP A 32 35.69 24.82 -10.69
CA TRP A 32 36.51 23.93 -9.85
C TRP A 32 35.72 23.14 -8.84
N LYS A 33 34.73 23.74 -8.13
CA LYS A 33 33.89 23.05 -7.14
C LYS A 33 33.05 21.96 -7.79
N ILE A 34 32.47 22.23 -8.97
CA ILE A 34 31.63 21.24 -9.68
C ILE A 34 32.49 20.09 -10.20
N ASP A 35 33.63 20.40 -10.84
CA ASP A 35 34.53 19.38 -11.39
C ASP A 35 35.15 18.52 -10.28
N SER A 36 35.56 19.11 -9.17
CA SER A 36 36.09 18.40 -8.00
C SER A 36 35.03 17.51 -7.37
N ARG A 37 33.80 18.01 -7.21
CA ARG A 37 32.67 17.21 -6.69
C ARG A 37 32.42 15.96 -7.54
N ARG A 38 32.38 16.09 -8.85
CA ARG A 38 32.20 14.96 -9.77
C ARG A 38 33.37 13.97 -9.71
N ALA A 39 34.59 14.48 -9.74
CA ALA A 39 35.76 13.63 -9.65
C ALA A 39 35.87 12.87 -8.32
N ILE A 40 35.41 13.45 -7.21
CA ILE A 40 35.29 12.77 -5.92
C ILE A 40 34.25 11.67 -5.99
N MET A 41 33.05 11.94 -6.52
CA MET A 41 32.00 10.96 -6.68
C MET A 41 32.46 9.79 -7.55
N ASP A 42 33.08 10.08 -8.70
CA ASP A 42 33.65 9.06 -9.59
C ASP A 42 34.75 8.23 -8.91
N ALA A 43 35.59 8.86 -8.08
CA ALA A 43 36.63 8.15 -7.35
C ALA A 43 36.04 7.20 -6.30
N VAL A 44 34.99 7.64 -5.59
CA VAL A 44 34.29 6.80 -4.61
C VAL A 44 33.59 5.65 -5.30
N ASP A 45 32.89 5.89 -6.42
CA ASP A 45 32.20 4.84 -7.18
C ASP A 45 33.17 3.79 -7.73
N ARG A 46 34.33 4.22 -8.26
CA ARG A 46 35.37 3.31 -8.78
C ARG A 46 36.09 2.54 -7.69
N SER A 47 36.23 3.10 -6.49
CA SER A 47 36.90 2.42 -5.37
C SER A 47 36.06 1.29 -4.77
N LYS A 48 34.75 1.19 -5.09
CA LYS A 48 33.79 0.24 -4.51
C LYS A 48 33.83 0.19 -2.99
N GLY A 49 34.28 1.29 -2.35
CA GLY A 49 34.41 1.37 -0.89
C GLY A 49 35.66 0.70 -0.31
N GLU A 50 36.65 0.33 -1.14
CA GLU A 50 37.95 -0.19 -0.64
C GLU A 50 38.71 0.93 0.09
N GLU A 51 38.89 0.76 1.38
CA GLU A 51 39.70 1.68 2.19
C GLU A 51 41.16 1.65 1.70
N GLY A 52 41.77 2.86 1.58
CA GLY A 52 43.16 3.00 1.14
C GLY A 52 43.39 2.93 -0.36
N SER A 53 42.33 2.98 -1.18
CA SER A 53 42.44 3.13 -2.64
C SER A 53 43.30 4.36 -3.00
N ALA A 54 44.23 4.24 -3.94
CA ALA A 54 45.06 5.38 -4.40
C ALA A 54 44.23 6.57 -4.86
N ALA A 55 43.08 6.32 -5.49
CA ALA A 55 42.17 7.37 -5.94
C ALA A 55 41.55 8.16 -4.77
N LEU A 56 41.20 7.52 -3.66
CA LEU A 56 40.67 8.19 -2.46
C LEU A 56 41.77 8.93 -1.72
N THR A 57 42.99 8.35 -1.62
CA THR A 57 44.13 8.94 -0.92
C THR A 57 44.52 10.29 -1.51
N VAL A 58 44.44 10.44 -2.83
CA VAL A 58 44.71 11.73 -3.52
C VAL A 58 43.76 12.82 -3.02
N TRP A 59 42.48 12.51 -2.86
CA TRP A 59 41.48 13.49 -2.40
C TRP A 59 41.56 13.74 -0.88
N LEU A 60 41.86 12.75 -0.08
CA LEU A 60 42.06 12.89 1.38
C LEU A 60 43.28 13.77 1.71
N SER A 61 44.31 13.76 0.85
CA SER A 61 45.49 14.59 1.01
C SER A 61 45.35 15.99 0.35
N ASN A 62 44.23 16.29 -0.30
CA ASN A 62 43.98 17.56 -0.96
C ASN A 62 43.88 18.70 0.06
N ASN A 63 44.49 19.84 -0.24
CA ASN A 63 44.51 21.03 0.63
C ASN A 63 43.09 21.57 0.94
N ASP A 64 42.17 21.49 0.00
CA ASP A 64 40.82 21.99 0.21
C ASP A 64 40.00 21.00 1.09
N TYR A 65 40.29 19.70 1.03
CA TYR A 65 39.76 18.73 1.99
C TYR A 65 40.32 19.01 3.40
N GLN A 66 41.58 19.33 3.54
CA GLN A 66 42.16 19.70 4.83
C GLN A 66 41.55 20.99 5.39
N ARG A 67 41.26 21.98 4.53
CA ARG A 67 40.51 23.20 4.92
C ARG A 67 39.09 22.86 5.36
N PHE A 68 38.39 21.97 4.65
CA PHE A 68 37.05 21.50 5.05
C PHE A 68 37.07 20.95 6.47
N LEU A 69 38.08 20.19 6.85
CA LEU A 69 38.21 19.66 8.23
C LEU A 69 38.46 20.76 9.28
N VAL A 70 39.13 21.86 8.90
CA VAL A 70 39.44 23.02 9.77
C VAL A 70 38.26 23.99 9.88
N ASP A 71 37.55 24.27 8.77
CA ASP A 71 36.46 25.24 8.70
C ASP A 71 35.22 24.83 9.51
N HIS A 72 35.25 23.65 10.14
CA HIS A 72 34.18 23.10 10.99
C HIS A 72 32.79 23.24 10.36
N PRO A 73 32.54 22.63 9.20
CA PRO A 73 31.21 22.61 8.65
C PRO A 73 30.23 21.93 9.62
N LYS A 74 28.96 21.97 9.29
CA LYS A 74 27.88 21.47 10.15
C LYS A 74 28.09 20.02 10.64
N GLU A 75 28.75 19.21 9.82
CA GLU A 75 29.15 17.82 10.07
C GLU A 75 30.24 17.67 11.15
N LEU A 76 30.95 18.77 11.49
CA LEU A 76 32.07 18.81 12.44
C LEU A 76 31.85 19.86 13.54
N SER A 77 30.59 20.29 13.75
CA SER A 77 30.25 21.40 14.62
C SER A 77 30.29 21.12 16.14
N SER A 78 30.35 19.85 16.53
CA SER A 78 30.50 19.42 17.93
C SER A 78 31.57 18.32 18.05
N ASP A 79 32.07 18.09 19.24
CA ASP A 79 33.07 17.06 19.48
C ASP A 79 32.49 15.66 19.22
N GLU A 80 31.22 15.43 19.55
CA GLU A 80 30.49 14.19 19.22
C GLU A 80 30.38 13.98 17.72
N ALA A 81 30.05 15.05 16.97
CA ALA A 81 29.95 15.00 15.48
C ALA A 81 31.33 14.70 14.85
N ARG A 82 32.42 15.23 15.42
CA ARG A 82 33.81 14.94 14.97
C ARG A 82 34.20 13.50 15.22
N GLU A 83 33.84 12.94 16.41
CA GLU A 83 34.08 11.53 16.72
C GLU A 83 33.29 10.60 15.80
N GLU A 84 32.04 10.95 15.49
CA GLU A 84 31.21 10.20 14.55
C GLU A 84 31.76 10.28 13.13
N PHE A 85 32.19 11.48 12.69
CA PHE A 85 32.82 11.68 11.38
C PHE A 85 34.15 10.92 11.25
N ALA A 86 34.96 10.87 12.31
CA ALA A 86 36.21 10.12 12.30
C ALA A 86 36.02 8.62 12.07
N LYS A 87 34.91 8.05 12.53
CA LYS A 87 34.52 6.64 12.36
C LYS A 87 34.05 6.28 10.95
N LYS A 88 33.72 7.26 10.09
CA LYS A 88 33.28 7.04 8.72
C LYS A 88 34.40 6.48 7.86
N SER A 89 34.03 5.67 6.86
CA SER A 89 34.95 5.21 5.82
C SER A 89 35.53 6.40 5.02
N ASP A 90 36.64 6.20 4.36
CA ASP A 90 37.29 7.21 3.51
C ASP A 90 36.35 7.71 2.40
N GLY A 91 35.57 6.80 1.80
CA GLY A 91 34.55 7.16 0.80
C GLY A 91 33.45 8.04 1.40
N GLU A 92 32.92 7.73 2.58
CA GLU A 92 31.88 8.54 3.23
C GLU A 92 32.39 9.93 3.66
N LYS A 93 33.66 10.03 4.08
CA LYS A 93 34.30 11.31 4.38
C LYS A 93 34.41 12.19 3.14
N LEU A 94 34.80 11.60 2.00
CA LEU A 94 34.92 12.32 0.74
C LEU A 94 33.55 12.68 0.16
N LEU A 95 32.52 11.85 0.30
CA LEU A 95 31.14 12.23 -0.09
C LEU A 95 30.62 13.41 0.74
N ALA A 96 30.95 13.49 2.04
CA ALA A 96 30.63 14.68 2.85
C ALA A 96 31.35 15.93 2.36
N PHE A 97 32.59 15.81 1.94
CA PHE A 97 33.34 16.92 1.33
C PHE A 97 32.75 17.33 -0.03
N ALA A 98 32.36 16.38 -0.87
CA ALA A 98 31.67 16.65 -2.15
C ALA A 98 30.35 17.41 -1.95
N GLU A 99 29.58 17.07 -0.91
CA GLU A 99 28.35 17.79 -0.56
C GLU A 99 28.64 19.18 0.03
N TYR A 100 29.72 19.33 0.82
CA TYR A 100 30.19 20.65 1.27
C TYR A 100 30.54 21.56 0.07
N LEU A 101 31.25 21.06 -0.94
CA LEU A 101 31.60 21.85 -2.16
C LEU A 101 30.32 22.29 -2.88
N LYS A 102 29.29 21.45 -2.97
CA LYS A 102 28.01 21.84 -3.56
C LYS A 102 27.35 22.99 -2.77
N HIS A 103 27.38 22.92 -1.44
CA HIS A 103 26.82 23.96 -0.58
C HIS A 103 27.57 25.27 -0.62
N GLN A 104 28.82 25.31 -1.13
CA GLN A 104 29.58 26.52 -1.40
C GLN A 104 29.29 27.15 -2.76
N LEU A 105 28.49 26.53 -3.63
CA LEU A 105 28.02 27.14 -4.87
C LEU A 105 26.97 28.20 -4.57
N THR A 106 26.90 29.25 -5.41
CA THR A 106 25.85 30.27 -5.34
C THR A 106 24.50 29.66 -5.65
N PRO A 107 23.52 29.68 -4.73
CA PRO A 107 22.20 29.20 -5.02
C PRO A 107 21.30 30.29 -5.60
N PHE A 108 20.58 29.97 -6.68
CA PHE A 108 19.51 30.76 -7.27
C PHE A 108 18.14 30.25 -6.82
N ILE A 109 17.18 31.17 -6.70
CA ILE A 109 15.77 30.88 -6.32
C ILE A 109 14.92 31.45 -7.45
N PHE A 110 14.71 30.67 -8.50
CA PHE A 110 14.11 31.12 -9.75
C PHE A 110 12.63 31.51 -9.62
N SER A 111 11.86 30.82 -8.77
CA SER A 111 10.42 31.03 -8.65
C SER A 111 10.01 32.20 -7.74
N CYS A 112 10.98 32.93 -7.14
CA CYS A 112 10.73 34.05 -6.25
C CYS A 112 11.52 35.27 -6.68
N TYR A 113 10.86 36.45 -6.77
CA TYR A 113 11.55 37.70 -7.10
C TYR A 113 11.87 38.56 -5.87
N GLU A 114 11.25 38.30 -4.74
CA GLU A 114 11.44 39.03 -3.48
C GLU A 114 11.07 38.21 -2.27
N PHE A 115 11.61 38.57 -1.09
CA PHE A 115 11.23 38.06 0.21
C PHE A 115 10.97 39.23 1.18
N ASP A 116 9.88 39.13 1.98
CA ASP A 116 9.59 40.15 3.00
C ASP A 116 10.69 40.22 4.05
N ALA A 117 11.09 41.45 4.39
CA ALA A 117 12.14 41.71 5.39
C ALA A 117 11.73 41.37 6.85
N LYS A 118 10.51 40.95 7.09
CA LYS A 118 9.94 40.65 8.42
C LYS A 118 10.27 39.23 8.86
N GLY A 119 11.36 39.11 9.63
CA GLY A 119 11.69 37.86 10.30
C GLY A 119 13.19 37.56 10.29
N ARG A 120 13.94 38.12 11.23
CA ARG A 120 15.41 38.07 11.29
C ARG A 120 16.06 36.69 11.42
N ARG A 121 15.32 35.59 11.52
CA ARG A 121 15.90 34.25 11.76
C ARG A 121 15.94 33.32 10.54
N ARG A 122 15.13 33.53 9.51
CA ARG A 122 15.19 32.73 8.24
C ARG A 122 14.51 33.52 7.10
N PRO A 123 15.18 34.45 6.40
CA PRO A 123 14.57 35.29 5.37
C PRO A 123 14.08 34.52 4.13
N ARG A 124 14.58 33.31 3.90
CA ARG A 124 14.15 32.41 2.83
C ARG A 124 13.09 31.42 3.35
N GLN A 125 11.93 31.92 3.68
CA GLN A 125 10.78 31.08 4.05
C GLN A 125 9.63 31.34 3.09
N LEU A 126 8.84 30.29 2.81
CA LEU A 126 7.60 30.40 2.05
C LEU A 126 6.68 31.51 2.57
N VAL A 127 6.66 31.75 3.88
CA VAL A 127 5.85 32.78 4.54
C VAL A 127 6.16 34.20 4.05
N GLY A 128 7.36 34.44 3.54
CA GLY A 128 7.79 35.75 3.07
C GLY A 128 8.07 35.83 1.56
N CYS A 129 7.83 34.80 0.80
CA CYS A 129 8.12 34.74 -0.62
C CYS A 129 7.11 35.53 -1.49
N HIS A 130 7.57 36.09 -2.60
CA HIS A 130 6.77 36.64 -3.67
C HIS A 130 7.12 35.92 -4.96
N LEU A 131 6.12 35.31 -5.61
CA LEU A 131 6.30 34.52 -6.82
C LEU A 131 6.39 35.42 -8.06
N ASN A 132 7.19 34.99 -9.05
CA ASN A 132 7.35 35.69 -10.31
C ASN A 132 6.71 35.02 -11.52
N GLY A 133 6.14 33.82 -11.34
CA GLY A 133 5.61 33.00 -12.44
C GLY A 133 6.68 32.19 -13.19
N LEU A 134 7.93 32.14 -12.73
CA LEU A 134 8.92 31.17 -13.21
C LEU A 134 8.81 29.87 -12.44
N VAL A 135 8.83 28.77 -13.17
CA VAL A 135 8.76 27.39 -12.64
C VAL A 135 10.10 26.71 -12.87
N MET A 136 10.59 26.01 -11.85
CA MET A 136 11.81 25.22 -11.94
C MET A 136 11.47 23.73 -11.92
N LEU A 137 11.75 23.03 -13.01
CA LEU A 137 11.68 21.57 -13.10
C LEU A 137 13.08 21.00 -12.93
N ASP A 138 13.22 20.06 -12.03
CA ASP A 138 14.45 19.30 -11.77
C ASP A 138 14.22 17.84 -12.14
N ILE A 139 15.08 17.29 -12.98
CA ILE A 139 15.06 15.90 -13.41
C ILE A 139 16.43 15.32 -13.07
N ASP A 140 16.51 14.62 -11.95
CA ASP A 140 17.72 14.02 -11.42
C ASP A 140 17.83 12.52 -11.73
N HIS A 141 19.01 11.94 -11.55
CA HIS A 141 19.31 10.52 -11.73
C HIS A 141 19.03 9.98 -13.14
N VAL A 142 19.42 10.74 -14.15
CA VAL A 142 19.35 10.32 -15.56
C VAL A 142 20.73 9.97 -16.09
N ASP A 143 20.81 8.87 -16.84
CA ASP A 143 22.08 8.40 -17.41
C ASP A 143 22.63 9.40 -18.45
N ASN A 144 21.72 9.99 -19.24
CA ASN A 144 22.09 10.96 -20.26
C ASN A 144 21.15 12.18 -20.27
N PRO A 145 21.49 13.26 -19.54
CA PRO A 145 20.65 14.47 -19.50
C PRO A 145 20.46 15.15 -20.88
N MET A 146 21.39 14.90 -21.82
CA MET A 146 21.31 15.47 -23.17
C MET A 146 20.15 14.90 -24.00
N GLU A 147 19.68 13.69 -23.74
CA GLU A 147 18.50 13.13 -24.41
C GLU A 147 17.23 13.91 -24.07
N ILE A 148 17.11 14.35 -22.81
CA ILE A 148 15.98 15.19 -22.38
C ILE A 148 16.05 16.54 -23.06
N TRP A 149 17.26 17.12 -23.17
CA TRP A 149 17.48 18.37 -23.88
C TRP A 149 17.08 18.26 -25.36
N TYR A 150 17.46 17.19 -26.05
CA TYR A 150 17.08 17.02 -27.46
C TYR A 150 15.58 16.85 -27.64
N ARG A 151 14.91 16.07 -26.78
CA ARG A 151 13.44 15.97 -26.80
C ARG A 151 12.75 17.30 -26.54
N LEU A 152 13.24 18.07 -25.57
CA LEU A 152 12.72 19.42 -25.29
C LEU A 152 12.85 20.33 -26.50
N LYS A 153 14.01 20.31 -27.18
CA LYS A 153 14.31 21.14 -28.34
C LYS A 153 13.38 20.88 -29.54
N GLU A 154 12.92 19.65 -29.70
CA GLU A 154 11.98 19.26 -30.76
C GLU A 154 10.55 19.71 -30.44
N ASN A 155 10.20 19.93 -29.19
CA ASN A 155 8.88 20.36 -28.78
C ASN A 155 8.77 21.89 -28.76
N LYS A 156 8.24 22.47 -29.85
CA LYS A 156 8.14 23.93 -30.04
C LYS A 156 7.24 24.61 -29.00
N GLU A 157 6.18 23.95 -28.53
CA GLU A 157 5.26 24.50 -27.53
C GLU A 157 5.95 24.63 -26.16
N LEU A 158 6.64 23.59 -25.72
CA LEU A 158 7.40 23.65 -24.49
C LEU A 158 8.56 24.63 -24.59
N MET A 159 9.32 24.63 -25.71
CA MET A 159 10.43 25.55 -25.92
C MET A 159 10.01 27.02 -25.90
N ALA A 160 8.80 27.34 -26.36
CA ALA A 160 8.27 28.71 -26.28
C ALA A 160 8.15 29.23 -24.85
N ARG A 161 8.00 28.32 -23.86
CA ARG A 161 7.92 28.66 -22.43
C ARG A 161 9.28 28.62 -21.74
N VAL A 162 10.30 27.95 -22.29
CA VAL A 162 11.61 27.77 -21.68
C VAL A 162 12.37 29.11 -21.59
N VAL A 163 13.04 29.32 -20.44
CA VAL A 163 13.84 30.52 -20.14
C VAL A 163 15.30 30.15 -19.87
N LEU A 164 15.58 29.06 -19.18
CA LEU A 164 16.95 28.60 -18.92
C LEU A 164 16.96 27.06 -18.85
N VAL A 165 17.97 26.44 -19.47
CA VAL A 165 18.24 25.00 -19.32
C VAL A 165 19.71 24.80 -19.01
N HIS A 166 20.01 24.02 -17.98
CA HIS A 166 21.38 23.68 -17.63
C HIS A 166 21.52 22.28 -17.01
N ILE A 167 22.73 21.73 -17.11
CA ILE A 167 23.06 20.46 -16.41
C ILE A 167 23.25 20.72 -14.91
N THR A 168 22.84 19.81 -14.07
CA THR A 168 22.99 19.93 -12.61
C THR A 168 24.43 19.70 -12.15
N SER A 169 24.78 20.14 -10.94
CA SER A 169 26.14 20.01 -10.39
C SER A 169 26.63 18.57 -10.26
N SER A 170 25.73 17.57 -10.24
CA SER A 170 26.08 16.14 -10.27
C SER A 170 26.52 15.66 -11.66
N GLY A 171 26.08 16.31 -12.72
CA GLY A 171 26.23 15.83 -14.09
C GLY A 171 25.19 14.82 -14.54
N HIS A 172 24.40 14.25 -13.62
CA HIS A 172 23.36 13.23 -13.85
C HIS A 172 21.95 13.80 -13.73
N GLY A 173 21.77 15.07 -14.08
CA GLY A 173 20.45 15.71 -14.07
C GLY A 173 20.42 16.94 -14.94
N ILE A 174 19.21 17.34 -15.31
CA ILE A 174 18.94 18.55 -16.10
C ILE A 174 17.92 19.40 -15.36
N ARG A 175 18.13 20.70 -15.39
CA ARG A 175 17.23 21.69 -14.79
C ARG A 175 16.68 22.60 -15.83
N ILE A 176 15.37 22.76 -15.85
CA ILE A 176 14.63 23.54 -16.83
C ILE A 176 13.84 24.60 -16.08
N ILE A 177 14.07 25.85 -16.40
CA ILE A 177 13.31 27.00 -15.91
C ILE A 177 12.43 27.50 -17.04
N PHE A 178 11.14 27.66 -16.78
CA PHE A 178 10.16 28.04 -17.78
C PHE A 178 9.05 28.92 -17.18
N THR A 179 8.27 29.60 -18.02
CA THR A 179 7.16 30.46 -17.60
C THR A 179 5.92 29.60 -17.26
N ALA A 180 5.30 29.88 -16.11
CA ALA A 180 4.05 29.22 -15.71
C ALA A 180 2.93 29.51 -16.71
N ASP A 181 2.03 28.56 -16.85
CA ASP A 181 0.71 28.76 -17.40
C ASP A 181 -0.30 28.75 -16.24
N ILE A 182 -0.92 29.89 -15.98
CA ILE A 182 -1.86 30.06 -14.87
C ILE A 182 -3.11 29.18 -15.02
N THR A 183 -3.44 28.74 -16.24
CA THR A 183 -4.56 27.86 -16.52
C THR A 183 -4.31 26.42 -16.07
N GLN A 184 -3.04 26.02 -16.05
CA GLN A 184 -2.61 24.70 -15.57
C GLN A 184 -2.62 24.59 -14.04
N GLY A 185 -2.56 25.71 -13.32
CA GLY A 185 -2.57 25.71 -11.87
C GLY A 185 -1.32 26.35 -11.26
N ASN A 186 -0.92 25.87 -10.06
CA ASN A 186 0.21 26.39 -9.30
C ASN A 186 1.58 25.91 -9.85
N LEU A 187 2.69 26.20 -9.15
CA LEU A 187 4.03 25.78 -9.58
C LEU A 187 4.15 24.26 -9.73
N ALA A 188 3.55 23.50 -8.80
CA ALA A 188 3.63 22.04 -8.84
C ALA A 188 2.80 21.44 -9.99
N ASP A 189 1.63 22.01 -10.29
CA ASP A 189 0.82 21.61 -11.44
C ASP A 189 1.57 21.84 -12.75
N ASN A 190 2.18 23.03 -12.90
CA ASN A 190 3.00 23.35 -14.08
C ASN A 190 4.22 22.44 -14.22
N GLN A 191 4.89 22.06 -13.11
CA GLN A 191 6.00 21.10 -13.14
C GLN A 191 5.55 19.73 -13.65
N ILE A 192 4.42 19.24 -13.15
CA ILE A 192 3.88 17.92 -13.53
C ILE A 192 3.48 17.90 -14.99
N GLU A 193 2.74 18.93 -15.46
CA GLU A 193 2.33 19.03 -16.86
C GLU A 193 3.54 19.09 -17.80
N PHE A 194 4.51 19.93 -17.48
CA PHE A 194 5.71 20.08 -18.31
C PHE A 194 6.54 18.79 -18.35
N ALA A 195 6.68 18.10 -17.20
CA ALA A 195 7.39 16.83 -17.13
C ALA A 195 6.67 15.70 -17.90
N LEU A 196 5.33 15.62 -17.79
CA LEU A 196 4.52 14.68 -18.56
C LEU A 196 4.64 14.90 -20.08
N ALA A 197 4.62 16.17 -20.52
CA ALA A 197 4.81 16.51 -21.94
C ALA A 197 6.20 16.14 -22.47
N LEU A 198 7.20 16.01 -21.58
CA LEU A 198 8.55 15.53 -21.89
C LEU A 198 8.75 14.02 -21.68
N ASP A 199 7.70 13.30 -21.27
CA ASP A 199 7.80 11.89 -20.85
C ASP A 199 8.90 11.69 -19.77
N CYS A 200 8.88 12.56 -18.75
CA CYS A 200 9.84 12.55 -17.65
C CYS A 200 9.14 12.58 -16.31
N LYS A 201 9.83 12.12 -15.26
CA LYS A 201 9.34 12.18 -13.87
C LYS A 201 9.97 13.38 -13.15
N PRO A 202 9.19 14.36 -12.64
CA PRO A 202 9.73 15.50 -11.91
C PRO A 202 10.21 15.07 -10.51
N ASP A 203 11.26 15.73 -9.98
CA ASP A 203 11.63 15.61 -8.57
C ASP A 203 10.53 16.22 -7.68
N GLY A 204 9.88 15.38 -6.89
CA GLY A 204 8.81 15.78 -5.97
C GLY A 204 9.23 16.81 -4.91
N SER A 205 10.51 17.00 -4.67
CA SER A 205 11.05 17.99 -3.72
C SER A 205 11.03 19.43 -4.26
N CYS A 206 10.88 19.62 -5.57
CA CYS A 206 10.90 20.93 -6.23
C CYS A 206 9.56 21.68 -6.18
N LYS A 207 8.57 21.18 -5.47
CA LYS A 207 7.26 21.85 -5.23
C LYS A 207 7.38 23.11 -4.37
N ASP A 208 8.49 23.29 -3.66
CA ASP A 208 8.77 24.45 -2.83
C ASP A 208 9.30 25.61 -3.69
N ALA A 209 8.56 26.72 -3.73
CA ALA A 209 8.95 27.94 -4.47
C ALA A 209 10.31 28.53 -4.04
N THR A 210 10.77 28.21 -2.82
CA THR A 210 12.05 28.70 -2.27
C THR A 210 13.20 27.72 -2.51
N ARG A 211 13.00 26.70 -3.34
CA ARG A 211 14.01 25.68 -3.66
C ARG A 211 15.23 26.30 -4.32
N ASN A 212 16.42 25.93 -3.85
CA ASN A 212 17.68 26.34 -4.43
C ASN A 212 18.01 25.60 -5.72
N SER A 213 18.43 26.36 -6.72
CA SER A 213 19.16 25.89 -7.89
C SER A 213 20.63 26.32 -7.76
N PHE A 214 21.52 25.33 -7.63
CA PHE A 214 22.94 25.65 -7.56
C PHE A 214 23.48 26.16 -8.92
N CYS A 215 24.38 27.12 -8.88
CA CYS A 215 24.99 27.74 -10.03
C CYS A 215 25.66 26.69 -10.95
N PRO A 216 25.32 26.63 -12.26
CA PRO A 216 25.97 25.72 -13.22
C PRO A 216 27.33 26.27 -13.67
N LYS A 217 28.08 25.45 -14.42
CA LYS A 217 29.22 25.94 -15.22
C LYS A 217 28.72 26.63 -16.49
N GLU A 218 29.47 27.61 -17.00
CA GLU A 218 29.11 28.34 -18.22
C GLU A 218 28.89 27.39 -19.42
N GLU A 219 29.79 26.43 -19.62
CA GLU A 219 29.74 25.46 -20.71
C GLU A 219 28.57 24.46 -20.59
N GLU A 220 27.88 24.40 -19.45
CA GLU A 220 26.76 23.52 -19.19
C GLU A 220 25.39 24.22 -19.22
N ILE A 221 25.35 25.48 -19.57
CA ILE A 221 24.11 26.18 -19.91
C ILE A 221 23.78 25.86 -21.37
N LEU A 222 22.70 25.02 -21.53
CA LEU A 222 22.28 24.54 -22.85
C LEU A 222 21.39 25.54 -23.59
N PHE A 223 20.66 26.36 -22.84
CA PHE A 223 19.79 27.41 -23.36
C PHE A 223 19.60 28.52 -22.32
N ILE A 224 19.56 29.77 -22.76
CA ILE A 224 19.20 30.91 -21.92
C ILE A 224 18.54 32.00 -22.78
N ASP A 225 17.39 32.48 -22.31
CA ASP A 225 16.71 33.69 -22.76
C ASP A 225 16.90 34.74 -21.65
N GLU A 226 17.91 35.56 -21.78
CA GLU A 226 18.30 36.50 -20.72
C GLU A 226 17.22 37.53 -20.43
N ASP A 227 16.52 38.03 -21.44
CA ASP A 227 15.49 39.05 -21.23
C ASP A 227 14.34 38.50 -20.41
N ARG A 228 13.86 37.32 -20.76
CA ARG A 228 12.80 36.65 -19.97
C ARG A 228 13.31 36.20 -18.61
N LEU A 229 14.54 35.73 -18.47
CA LEU A 229 15.08 35.30 -17.18
C LEU A 229 15.15 36.45 -16.16
N PHE A 230 15.58 37.63 -16.56
CA PHE A 230 15.84 38.78 -15.66
C PHE A 230 14.64 39.72 -15.53
N ASP A 231 13.78 39.83 -16.54
CA ASP A 231 12.72 40.82 -16.59
C ASP A 231 11.31 40.24 -16.50
N TYR A 232 11.16 38.91 -16.62
CA TYR A 232 9.83 38.24 -16.55
C TYR A 232 9.21 38.36 -15.16
N TYR A 233 7.94 38.78 -15.14
CA TYR A 233 7.09 38.85 -13.99
C TYR A 233 5.63 38.67 -14.42
N ASP A 234 4.93 37.70 -13.81
CA ASP A 234 3.50 37.44 -14.02
C ASP A 234 2.73 37.91 -12.79
N GLU A 235 2.10 39.09 -12.91
CA GLU A 235 1.32 39.72 -11.84
C GLU A 235 0.09 38.87 -11.47
N ALA A 236 -0.57 38.23 -12.46
CA ALA A 236 -1.74 37.42 -12.22
C ALA A 236 -1.39 36.14 -11.43
N PHE A 237 -0.25 35.54 -11.79
CA PHE A 237 0.28 34.37 -11.08
C PHE A 237 0.70 34.72 -9.65
N ASP A 238 1.38 35.83 -9.44
CA ASP A 238 1.76 36.30 -8.11
C ASP A 238 0.54 36.55 -7.21
N LYS A 239 -0.44 37.32 -7.69
CA LYS A 239 -1.67 37.63 -6.95
C LYS A 239 -2.45 36.36 -6.57
N LYS A 240 -2.49 35.37 -7.44
CA LYS A 240 -3.28 34.14 -7.23
C LYS A 240 -2.55 33.15 -6.30
N TYR A 241 -1.23 32.95 -6.49
CA TYR A 241 -0.50 31.84 -5.86
C TYR A 241 0.43 32.25 -4.71
N THR A 242 0.95 33.45 -4.64
CA THR A 242 1.80 33.92 -3.52
C THR A 242 1.10 33.72 -2.16
N PRO A 243 -0.17 34.10 -1.95
CA PRO A 243 -0.85 33.86 -0.68
C PRO A 243 -0.90 32.37 -0.28
N ARG A 244 -1.07 31.49 -1.26
CA ARG A 244 -1.12 30.02 -1.05
C ARG A 244 0.23 29.46 -0.63
N TYR A 245 1.30 29.85 -1.32
CA TYR A 245 2.66 29.43 -0.97
C TYR A 245 3.11 29.98 0.39
N ARG A 246 2.75 31.22 0.70
CA ARG A 246 2.96 31.80 2.04
C ARG A 246 2.22 31.06 3.14
N ALA A 247 1.03 30.51 2.85
CA ALA A 247 0.29 29.62 3.74
C ALA A 247 0.79 28.15 3.69
N ARG A 248 1.96 27.88 3.07
CA ARG A 248 2.57 26.55 2.90
C ARG A 248 1.71 25.55 2.10
N ARG A 249 0.92 26.03 1.14
CA ARG A 249 0.10 25.19 0.26
C ARG A 249 0.83 24.97 -1.06
N THR A 250 1.83 24.09 -1.05
CA THR A 250 2.70 23.78 -2.21
C THR A 250 2.28 22.51 -2.95
N LYS A 251 1.16 21.88 -2.60
CA LYS A 251 0.65 20.69 -3.27
C LYS A 251 0.01 21.03 -4.61
N PRO A 252 0.07 20.12 -5.62
CA PRO A 252 -0.69 20.27 -6.86
C PRO A 252 -2.18 20.46 -6.59
N GLU A 253 -2.84 21.28 -7.41
CA GLU A 253 -4.28 21.54 -7.36
C GLU A 253 -5.04 20.67 -8.34
N ASN A 254 -4.45 20.46 -9.53
CA ASN A 254 -5.09 19.82 -10.68
C ASN A 254 -4.62 18.38 -10.91
N HIS A 255 -3.59 17.91 -10.20
CA HIS A 255 -3.03 16.57 -10.33
C HIS A 255 -2.94 15.88 -8.98
N ASP A 256 -3.71 14.82 -8.79
CA ASP A 256 -3.45 13.81 -7.76
C ASP A 256 -2.15 13.09 -8.12
N ALA A 257 -1.13 13.24 -7.30
CA ALA A 257 0.26 12.88 -7.60
C ALA A 257 0.51 11.36 -7.76
N ASP A 258 -0.52 10.49 -7.70
CA ASP A 258 -0.36 9.04 -7.67
C ASP A 258 -1.17 8.20 -8.68
N SER A 259 -1.85 8.81 -9.63
CA SER A 259 -2.54 8.00 -10.64
C SER A 259 -2.50 8.62 -12.02
N LYS A 260 -1.51 8.30 -12.84
CA LYS A 260 -1.65 8.10 -14.29
C LYS A 260 -0.31 7.86 -14.98
N THR A 261 0.06 6.62 -15.09
CA THR A 261 0.83 6.12 -16.22
C THR A 261 -0.09 5.16 -16.96
N LYS A 262 -0.76 5.61 -18.01
CA LYS A 262 -1.08 4.85 -19.24
C LYS A 262 -2.03 5.61 -20.16
N ASN A 263 -1.54 5.80 -21.39
CA ASN A 263 -2.24 5.97 -22.66
C ASN A 263 -3.26 7.10 -22.84
N VAL A 264 -2.85 8.15 -23.56
CA VAL A 264 -3.77 8.91 -24.43
C VAL A 264 -3.20 8.94 -25.85
N GLN A 265 -3.86 8.26 -26.75
CA GLN A 265 -3.80 8.53 -28.19
C GLN A 265 -4.72 9.69 -28.54
N SER A 266 -4.19 10.51 -29.42
CA SER A 266 -4.71 11.74 -29.98
C SER A 266 -6.14 11.65 -30.59
N ALA A 267 -6.92 12.70 -30.44
CA ALA A 267 -7.79 13.23 -31.50
C ALA A 267 -8.06 14.71 -31.26
N GLY A 268 -7.80 15.50 -32.27
CA GLY A 268 -7.85 16.96 -32.25
C GLY A 268 -9.18 17.55 -32.71
N THR A 269 -9.18 18.91 -32.68
CA THR A 269 -9.99 19.90 -33.40
C THR A 269 -11.34 20.30 -32.75
N LYS A 270 -11.65 21.51 -32.52
CA LYS A 270 -11.64 22.82 -33.20
C LYS A 270 -12.15 23.95 -32.27
N VAL A 271 -11.59 25.13 -32.50
CA VAL A 271 -11.93 26.44 -31.91
C VAL A 271 -13.27 26.99 -32.47
N THR A 272 -14.07 27.64 -31.64
CA THR A 272 -14.79 28.87 -32.01
C THR A 272 -15.00 29.76 -30.80
N ASP A 273 -14.79 31.07 -31.03
CA ASP A 273 -14.84 32.21 -30.12
C ASP A 273 -16.27 32.61 -29.69
N THR A 274 -16.31 33.22 -28.52
CA THR A 274 -16.91 34.51 -28.05
C THR A 274 -17.92 34.36 -26.91
N PRO A 275 -18.23 35.42 -26.12
CA PRO A 275 -17.39 36.12 -25.14
C PRO A 275 -17.94 36.05 -23.68
N VAL A 276 -17.06 36.46 -22.80
CA VAL A 276 -17.16 36.80 -21.35
C VAL A 276 -18.55 37.05 -20.78
N ASP A 277 -18.89 36.29 -19.75
CA ASP A 277 -19.65 36.84 -18.61
C ASP A 277 -19.19 36.22 -17.29
N HIS A 278 -19.11 37.05 -16.26
CA HIS A 278 -18.64 36.78 -14.95
C HIS A 278 -19.53 35.79 -14.17
N GLN A 279 -18.92 34.92 -13.45
CA GLN A 279 -19.41 33.91 -12.49
C GLN A 279 -19.55 32.51 -13.05
N LYS A 280 -18.51 31.69 -12.78
CA LYS A 280 -18.74 30.28 -12.42
C LYS A 280 -17.47 29.67 -11.84
N THR A 281 -17.54 29.33 -10.57
CA THR A 281 -16.76 28.23 -9.98
C THR A 281 -16.88 27.00 -10.89
N VAL A 282 -15.75 26.50 -11.38
CA VAL A 282 -15.71 25.27 -12.17
C VAL A 282 -16.05 24.10 -11.22
N ASP A 283 -17.26 23.62 -11.36
CA ASP A 283 -17.74 22.37 -10.79
C ASP A 283 -17.49 21.29 -11.85
N ASP A 284 -16.81 20.21 -11.48
CA ASP A 284 -16.41 19.07 -12.36
C ASP A 284 -17.57 18.29 -12.95
N GLY A 285 -18.73 18.84 -13.19
CA GLY A 285 -19.84 18.20 -13.88
C GLY A 285 -20.38 16.89 -13.28
N LYS A 286 -19.82 16.42 -12.15
CA LYS A 286 -20.35 15.29 -11.36
C LYS A 286 -21.14 15.83 -10.18
N THR A 287 -22.44 15.53 -10.16
CA THR A 287 -23.31 15.84 -9.03
C THR A 287 -22.80 15.09 -7.79
N ILE A 288 -22.16 15.81 -6.86
CA ILE A 288 -21.76 15.23 -5.58
C ILE A 288 -23.01 15.02 -4.75
N ASP A 289 -23.29 13.78 -4.37
CA ASP A 289 -24.37 13.46 -3.43
C ASP A 289 -24.02 14.01 -2.04
N THR A 290 -24.85 14.93 -1.56
CA THR A 290 -24.74 15.57 -0.25
C THR A 290 -25.72 15.00 0.77
N THR A 291 -26.41 13.91 0.46
CA THR A 291 -27.23 13.23 1.46
C THR A 291 -26.35 12.68 2.58
N TRP A 292 -26.84 12.76 3.81
CA TRP A 292 -26.19 12.20 4.97
C TRP A 292 -27.10 11.15 5.59
N CYS A 293 -26.56 9.93 5.72
CA CYS A 293 -27.32 8.82 6.29
C CYS A 293 -28.71 8.67 5.67
N GLY A 294 -28.76 8.56 4.33
CA GLY A 294 -30.00 8.31 3.57
C GLY A 294 -30.99 9.47 3.53
N GLY A 295 -30.62 10.68 3.97
CA GLY A 295 -31.51 11.83 3.95
C GLY A 295 -30.82 13.16 3.70
N ASP A 296 -31.59 14.15 3.31
CA ASP A 296 -31.10 15.51 3.06
C ASP A 296 -30.48 16.10 4.34
N ILE A 297 -29.25 16.64 4.22
CA ILE A 297 -28.52 17.29 5.30
C ILE A 297 -29.00 18.73 5.53
N GLN A 298 -29.58 19.38 4.52
CA GLN A 298 -29.90 20.81 4.58
C GLN A 298 -30.82 21.17 5.75
N PRO A 299 -31.91 20.43 6.05
CA PRO A 299 -32.76 20.74 7.22
C PRO A 299 -32.01 20.74 8.57
N ILE A 300 -30.96 19.88 8.69
CA ILE A 300 -30.12 19.83 9.89
C ILE A 300 -29.24 21.08 9.96
N CYS A 301 -28.64 21.48 8.83
CA CYS A 301 -27.84 22.69 8.73
C CYS A 301 -28.66 23.96 8.97
N ASP A 302 -29.88 24.00 8.46
CA ASP A 302 -30.83 25.13 8.65
C ASP A 302 -31.21 25.27 10.13
N TYR A 303 -31.58 24.17 10.79
CA TYR A 303 -31.89 24.16 12.20
C TYR A 303 -30.65 24.57 13.05
N TRP A 304 -29.48 24.00 12.75
CA TRP A 304 -28.25 24.34 13.43
C TRP A 304 -27.91 25.84 13.29
N SER A 305 -28.01 26.38 12.08
CA SER A 305 -27.75 27.79 11.77
C SER A 305 -28.74 28.70 12.49
N ALA A 306 -30.02 28.34 12.49
CA ALA A 306 -31.06 29.11 13.21
C ALA A 306 -30.84 29.15 14.72
N GLN A 307 -30.30 28.08 15.33
CA GLN A 307 -29.93 28.04 16.74
C GLN A 307 -28.65 28.84 17.01
N TRP A 308 -27.63 28.68 16.13
CA TRP A 308 -26.33 29.37 16.28
C TRP A 308 -26.47 30.89 16.28
N PHE A 309 -27.33 31.42 15.44
CA PHE A 309 -27.56 32.88 15.30
C PHE A 309 -28.71 33.44 16.16
N ARG A 310 -29.33 32.69 17.07
CA ARG A 310 -30.44 33.14 17.94
C ARG A 310 -30.06 34.08 19.07
N GLY A 311 -28.76 34.25 19.39
CA GLY A 311 -28.31 35.12 20.48
C GLY A 311 -28.43 36.61 20.13
N GLY A 312 -28.85 37.45 21.11
CA GLY A 312 -28.96 38.92 20.99
C GLY A 312 -27.59 39.63 20.78
N ASP A 313 -27.23 40.58 21.61
CA ASP A 313 -26.00 41.40 21.48
C ASP A 313 -24.67 40.59 21.56
N ASP A 314 -24.69 39.35 22.08
CA ASP A 314 -23.59 38.39 22.14
C ASP A 314 -23.63 37.36 20.95
N LYS A 315 -23.86 37.82 19.72
CA LYS A 315 -23.88 36.90 18.54
C LYS A 315 -22.51 36.29 18.30
N PRO A 316 -22.38 34.93 18.27
CA PRO A 316 -21.17 34.28 17.79
C PRO A 316 -20.87 34.74 16.37
N SER A 317 -19.57 34.90 16.05
CA SER A 317 -19.19 35.38 14.72
C SER A 317 -19.61 34.37 13.62
N ARG A 318 -19.93 34.87 12.43
CA ARG A 318 -20.21 34.01 11.25
C ARG A 318 -18.97 33.15 10.90
N HIS A 319 -17.77 33.66 11.16
CA HIS A 319 -16.52 32.91 10.98
C HIS A 319 -16.42 31.73 11.95
N ASP A 320 -16.70 31.94 13.26
CA ASP A 320 -16.68 30.84 14.24
C ASP A 320 -17.72 29.76 13.89
N GLY A 321 -18.89 30.21 13.41
CA GLY A 321 -19.91 29.32 12.89
C GLY A 321 -19.42 28.46 11.72
N SER A 322 -18.70 29.06 10.75
CA SER A 322 -18.15 28.33 9.61
C SER A 322 -17.08 27.28 10.02
N VAL A 323 -16.25 27.61 11.01
CA VAL A 323 -15.22 26.70 11.55
C VAL A 323 -15.85 25.48 12.24
N ILE A 324 -16.90 25.72 13.07
CA ILE A 324 -17.56 24.62 13.80
C ILE A 324 -18.37 23.76 12.83
N LEU A 325 -19.13 24.37 11.92
CA LEU A 325 -19.92 23.64 10.92
C LEU A 325 -19.01 22.83 9.99
N ALA A 326 -17.87 23.37 9.54
CA ALA A 326 -16.89 22.67 8.74
C ALA A 326 -16.34 21.42 9.43
N ARG A 327 -16.04 21.53 10.73
CA ARG A 327 -15.57 20.41 11.55
C ARG A 327 -16.65 19.35 11.69
N ASP A 328 -17.87 19.75 12.00
CA ASP A 328 -18.99 18.83 12.19
C ASP A 328 -19.33 18.09 10.89
N LEU A 329 -19.40 18.79 9.77
CA LEU A 329 -19.62 18.18 8.45
C LEU A 329 -18.47 17.26 8.05
N TYR A 330 -17.23 17.62 8.33
CA TYR A 330 -16.06 16.77 8.07
C TYR A 330 -16.12 15.45 8.86
N ILE A 331 -16.56 15.50 10.11
CA ILE A 331 -16.76 14.29 10.94
C ILE A 331 -17.97 13.49 10.43
N MET A 332 -19.09 14.15 10.13
CA MET A 332 -20.32 13.51 9.69
C MET A 332 -20.18 12.79 8.34
N TYR A 333 -19.41 13.32 7.41
CA TYR A 333 -19.13 12.71 6.12
C TYR A 333 -17.87 11.81 6.13
N ASP A 334 -17.50 11.28 7.29
CA ASP A 334 -16.36 10.36 7.46
C ASP A 334 -15.08 10.87 6.76
N ARG A 335 -14.77 12.16 6.97
CA ARG A 335 -13.58 12.86 6.44
C ARG A 335 -13.59 13.15 4.94
N ASP A 336 -14.74 13.02 4.27
CA ASP A 336 -14.88 13.45 2.88
C ASP A 336 -14.95 14.98 2.78
N LYS A 337 -13.81 15.61 2.52
CA LYS A 337 -13.70 17.07 2.38
C LYS A 337 -14.56 17.64 1.24
N ARG A 338 -14.82 16.87 0.19
CA ARG A 338 -15.59 17.35 -0.98
C ARG A 338 -17.06 17.48 -0.63
N LYS A 339 -17.65 16.47 0.02
CA LYS A 339 -19.04 16.52 0.50
C LYS A 339 -19.22 17.60 1.56
N ALA A 340 -18.33 17.65 2.56
CA ALA A 340 -18.36 18.68 3.59
C ALA A 340 -18.25 20.09 2.98
N ARG A 341 -17.37 20.30 2.00
CA ARG A 341 -17.22 21.56 1.27
C ARG A 341 -18.50 22.00 0.56
N LYS A 342 -19.12 21.07 -0.18
CA LYS A 342 -20.32 21.37 -0.96
C LYS A 342 -21.45 21.82 -0.04
N VAL A 343 -21.67 21.13 1.07
CA VAL A 343 -22.71 21.49 2.05
C VAL A 343 -22.36 22.80 2.79
N LEU A 344 -21.09 23.01 3.15
CA LEU A 344 -20.68 24.24 3.82
C LEU A 344 -20.85 25.47 2.92
N VAL A 345 -20.45 25.36 1.66
CA VAL A 345 -20.59 26.46 0.66
C VAL A 345 -22.05 26.69 0.26
N SER A 346 -22.94 25.68 0.34
CA SER A 346 -24.36 25.87 0.04
C SER A 346 -25.11 26.71 1.10
N GLN A 347 -24.50 26.95 2.28
CA GLN A 347 -25.15 27.77 3.31
C GLN A 347 -25.16 29.25 2.92
N PRO A 348 -26.33 29.94 2.90
CA PRO A 348 -26.44 31.33 2.47
C PRO A 348 -25.48 32.28 3.20
N TRP A 349 -25.40 32.14 4.52
CA TRP A 349 -24.55 32.97 5.37
C TRP A 349 -23.05 32.71 5.19
N VAL A 350 -22.67 31.49 4.74
CA VAL A 350 -21.27 31.18 4.36
C VAL A 350 -20.94 31.84 3.02
N GLN A 351 -21.88 31.84 2.07
CA GLN A 351 -21.69 32.57 0.81
C GLN A 351 -21.56 34.10 1.03
N GLU A 352 -22.25 34.65 2.04
CA GLU A 352 -22.09 36.04 2.41
C GLU A 352 -20.68 36.36 2.91
N ILE A 353 -20.13 35.57 3.83
CA ILE A 353 -18.75 35.79 4.33
C ILE A 353 -17.68 35.56 3.27
N ILE A 354 -17.92 34.66 2.33
CA ILE A 354 -17.05 34.49 1.14
C ILE A 354 -17.05 35.78 0.31
N ARG A 355 -18.22 36.35 0.04
CA ARG A 355 -18.34 37.60 -0.74
C ARG A 355 -17.79 38.83 0.00
N GLU A 356 -18.03 38.95 1.30
CA GLU A 356 -17.66 40.12 2.09
C GLU A 356 -16.17 40.15 2.48
N ARG A 357 -15.53 38.98 2.69
CA ARG A 357 -14.21 38.85 3.30
C ARG A 357 -13.26 37.93 2.56
N ASP A 358 -13.66 37.38 1.42
CA ASP A 358 -12.92 36.35 0.68
C ASP A 358 -12.54 35.16 1.59
N GLU A 359 -13.51 34.68 2.38
CA GLU A 359 -13.32 33.59 3.36
C GLU A 359 -12.86 32.32 2.65
N ASP A 360 -11.69 31.81 3.02
CA ASP A 360 -11.11 30.59 2.46
C ASP A 360 -11.72 29.33 3.12
N VAL A 361 -12.81 28.84 2.52
CA VAL A 361 -13.53 27.64 3.01
C VAL A 361 -12.65 26.38 2.95
N ASP A 362 -11.73 26.28 2.01
CA ASP A 362 -10.81 25.15 1.89
C ASP A 362 -9.81 25.15 3.05
N ARG A 363 -9.38 26.30 3.48
CA ARG A 363 -8.57 26.48 4.69
C ARG A 363 -9.35 26.07 5.93
N THR A 364 -10.60 26.49 6.05
CA THR A 364 -11.48 26.15 7.17
C THR A 364 -11.66 24.64 7.29
N LEU A 365 -11.88 23.93 6.17
CA LEU A 365 -11.96 22.47 6.14
C LEU A 365 -10.61 21.77 6.39
N SER A 366 -9.51 22.38 5.98
CA SER A 366 -8.18 21.86 6.31
C SER A 366 -7.88 21.95 7.80
N ASN A 367 -8.22 23.06 8.42
CA ASN A 367 -8.12 23.22 9.88
C ASN A 367 -9.02 22.23 10.63
N ALA A 368 -10.21 21.92 10.09
CA ALA A 368 -11.08 20.88 10.66
C ALA A 368 -10.43 19.48 10.60
N ALA A 369 -9.74 19.16 9.51
CA ALA A 369 -9.02 17.89 9.38
C ALA A 369 -7.80 17.83 10.31
N ASP A 370 -7.05 18.92 10.43
CA ASP A 370 -5.90 19.03 11.32
C ASP A 370 -6.34 18.87 12.80
N TYR A 371 -7.44 19.50 13.19
CA TYR A 371 -8.03 19.34 14.52
C TYR A 371 -8.36 17.86 14.85
N VAL A 372 -8.95 17.13 13.91
CA VAL A 372 -9.26 15.71 14.12
C VAL A 372 -7.97 14.88 14.24
N ALA A 373 -6.99 15.13 13.38
CA ALA A 373 -5.72 14.41 13.37
C ALA A 373 -4.87 14.68 14.63
N GLU A 374 -4.85 15.92 15.12
CA GLU A 374 -4.14 16.30 16.36
C GLU A 374 -4.73 15.61 17.59
N ASN A 375 -6.06 15.61 17.72
CA ASN A 375 -6.73 14.97 18.86
C ASN A 375 -6.53 13.44 18.85
N GLU A 376 -6.56 12.79 17.67
CA GLU A 376 -6.23 11.36 17.54
C GLU A 376 -4.78 11.08 17.94
N SER A 377 -3.84 11.91 17.49
CA SER A 377 -2.42 11.78 17.83
C SER A 377 -2.16 11.96 19.32
N GLU A 378 -2.80 12.96 19.94
CA GLU A 378 -2.66 13.19 21.39
C GLU A 378 -3.27 12.07 22.24
N ALA A 379 -4.42 11.54 21.81
CA ALA A 379 -5.04 10.41 22.49
C ALA A 379 -4.18 9.15 22.38
N ALA A 380 -3.62 8.90 21.19
CA ALA A 380 -2.70 7.78 20.96
C ALA A 380 -1.43 7.88 21.82
N LYS A 381 -0.87 9.08 21.99
CA LYS A 381 0.27 9.32 22.90
C LYS A 381 -0.06 9.00 24.36
N LYS A 382 -1.34 9.14 24.76
CA LYS A 382 -1.84 8.86 26.12
C LYS A 382 -2.38 7.43 26.26
N GLY A 383 -2.20 6.55 25.24
CA GLY A 383 -2.73 5.18 25.23
C GLY A 383 -4.27 5.10 25.21
N LYS A 384 -4.95 6.18 24.80
CA LYS A 384 -6.42 6.26 24.73
C LYS A 384 -6.88 6.32 23.28
N SER A 385 -8.05 5.76 22.99
CA SER A 385 -8.74 5.95 21.71
C SER A 385 -9.63 7.19 21.82
N TRP A 386 -9.48 8.13 20.89
CA TRP A 386 -10.37 9.26 20.73
C TRP A 386 -11.18 9.07 19.45
N LEU A 387 -12.51 9.06 19.59
CA LEU A 387 -13.42 8.95 18.45
C LEU A 387 -14.00 10.34 18.17
N PRO A 388 -13.82 10.88 16.95
CA PRO A 388 -14.38 12.17 16.59
C PRO A 388 -15.91 12.13 16.67
N LYS A 389 -16.49 13.16 17.29
CA LYS A 389 -17.95 13.34 17.38
C LYS A 389 -18.30 14.77 16.97
N PRO A 390 -19.43 14.98 16.31
CA PRO A 390 -19.95 16.31 16.05
C PRO A 390 -20.16 17.12 17.35
N SER A 391 -20.18 18.44 17.22
CA SER A 391 -20.41 19.34 18.33
C SER A 391 -21.78 19.09 19.00
N LYS A 392 -21.90 19.52 20.26
CA LYS A 392 -23.18 19.41 21.00
C LYS A 392 -24.34 20.06 20.24
N SER A 393 -24.11 21.24 19.66
CA SER A 393 -25.11 21.97 18.90
C SER A 393 -25.53 21.18 17.62
N MET A 394 -24.61 20.50 16.97
CA MET A 394 -24.92 19.65 15.81
C MET A 394 -25.68 18.38 16.24
N LEU A 395 -25.31 17.77 17.35
CA LEU A 395 -26.04 16.61 17.90
C LEU A 395 -27.48 16.96 18.27
N GLU A 396 -27.72 18.15 18.83
CA GLU A 396 -29.06 18.69 19.12
C GLU A 396 -29.85 18.94 17.85
N ALA A 397 -29.22 19.49 16.80
CA ALA A 397 -29.87 19.73 15.51
C ALA A 397 -30.27 18.40 14.83
N ILE A 398 -29.41 17.40 14.85
CA ILE A 398 -29.69 16.05 14.33
C ILE A 398 -30.91 15.45 15.03
N ASN A 399 -30.92 15.48 16.38
CA ASN A 399 -32.02 14.94 17.14
C ASN A 399 -33.35 15.69 16.90
N ALA A 400 -33.29 17.02 16.81
CA ALA A 400 -34.48 17.85 16.57
C ALA A 400 -35.09 17.60 15.18
N VAL A 401 -34.27 17.40 14.15
CA VAL A 401 -34.74 17.24 12.76
C VAL A 401 -35.07 15.77 12.42
N ARG A 402 -34.27 14.82 12.90
CA ARG A 402 -34.44 13.39 12.58
C ARG A 402 -35.21 12.59 13.64
N GLY A 403 -35.46 13.15 14.83
CA GLY A 403 -36.10 12.46 15.97
C GLY A 403 -35.29 11.27 16.51
N LYS A 404 -34.01 11.19 16.16
CA LYS A 404 -33.06 10.10 16.54
C LYS A 404 -31.73 10.71 16.92
N THR A 405 -31.02 10.07 17.84
CA THR A 405 -29.65 10.49 18.18
C THR A 405 -28.69 10.20 17.05
N TYR A 406 -27.59 10.96 16.98
CA TYR A 406 -26.48 10.70 16.01
C TYR A 406 -26.04 9.23 16.01
N GLN A 407 -25.92 8.62 17.20
CA GLN A 407 -25.50 7.22 17.31
C GLN A 407 -26.55 6.24 16.76
N GLU A 408 -27.83 6.52 16.93
CA GLU A 408 -28.92 5.70 16.39
C GLU A 408 -29.01 5.82 14.87
N ILE A 409 -28.74 7.02 14.33
CA ILE A 409 -28.75 7.27 12.88
C ILE A 409 -27.52 6.62 12.24
N VAL A 410 -26.33 6.85 12.79
CA VAL A 410 -25.08 6.25 12.27
C VAL A 410 -25.06 4.72 12.44
N LYS A 411 -25.65 4.19 13.51
CA LYS A 411 -25.86 2.73 13.65
C LYS A 411 -26.98 2.20 12.78
N GLY A 412 -28.00 3.00 12.48
CA GLY A 412 -29.14 2.60 11.64
C GLY A 412 -28.89 2.79 10.15
N ASP A 413 -27.98 3.68 9.78
CA ASP A 413 -27.45 3.84 8.42
C ASP A 413 -26.20 2.95 8.16
N ASN A 414 -26.00 1.97 9.02
CA ASN A 414 -25.39 0.70 8.63
C ASN A 414 -26.31 -0.10 7.65
N THR A 415 -27.05 0.51 6.80
CA THR A 415 -27.14 0.17 5.38
C THR A 415 -25.80 0.60 4.76
N VAL A 416 -24.77 0.17 5.38
CA VAL A 416 -23.63 -0.45 4.86
C VAL A 416 -23.90 -0.71 3.38
N ASN A 417 -23.05 -0.12 2.52
CA ASN A 417 -22.81 -0.61 1.19
C ASN A 417 -23.35 -2.03 1.07
N GLU A 418 -24.17 -2.33 0.07
CA GLU A 418 -24.67 -3.71 -0.16
C GLU A 418 -23.54 -4.75 -0.05
N ALA A 419 -22.29 -4.37 -0.33
CA ALA A 419 -21.09 -5.14 -0.12
C ALA A 419 -20.80 -5.44 1.35
N GLU A 420 -20.85 -4.46 2.28
CA GLU A 420 -20.69 -4.74 3.71
C GLU A 420 -21.86 -5.59 4.25
N GLY A 421 -23.08 -5.41 3.79
CA GLY A 421 -24.22 -6.27 4.11
C GLY A 421 -24.04 -7.69 3.59
N ARG A 422 -23.46 -7.84 2.38
CA ARG A 422 -23.18 -9.14 1.75
C ARG A 422 -22.13 -9.94 2.51
N TYR A 423 -21.11 -9.26 3.09
CA TYR A 423 -19.99 -9.90 3.79
C TYR A 423 -20.03 -9.72 5.33
N SER A 424 -21.10 -9.15 5.89
CA SER A 424 -21.25 -8.86 7.34
C SER A 424 -21.76 -10.03 8.18
N GLY A 425 -21.75 -11.25 7.66
CA GLY A 425 -22.15 -12.43 8.42
C GLY A 425 -21.44 -12.51 9.80
N ASP A 426 -22.16 -12.93 10.84
CA ASP A 426 -21.57 -13.07 12.18
C ASP A 426 -20.51 -14.16 12.19
N ILE A 427 -19.27 -13.77 11.99
CA ILE A 427 -18.12 -14.68 11.93
C ILE A 427 -17.96 -15.51 13.21
N ASN A 428 -18.40 -14.99 14.38
CA ASN A 428 -18.27 -15.73 15.64
C ASN A 428 -19.22 -16.94 15.65
N LYS A 429 -20.44 -16.77 15.14
CA LYS A 429 -21.38 -17.90 14.98
C LYS A 429 -20.85 -18.92 13.96
N GLN A 430 -20.19 -18.46 12.90
CA GLN A 430 -19.57 -19.34 11.92
C GLN A 430 -18.40 -20.12 12.52
N LEU A 431 -17.55 -19.48 13.33
CA LEU A 431 -16.43 -20.15 14.01
C LEU A 431 -16.91 -21.28 14.93
N ASP A 432 -17.98 -21.06 15.68
CA ASP A 432 -18.52 -22.09 16.56
C ASP A 432 -19.15 -23.25 15.77
N LYS A 433 -19.87 -22.94 14.68
CA LYS A 433 -20.43 -23.94 13.77
C LYS A 433 -19.34 -24.78 13.12
N TRP A 434 -18.29 -24.15 12.56
CA TRP A 434 -17.16 -24.89 11.99
C TRP A 434 -16.43 -25.72 13.05
N GLY A 435 -16.30 -25.16 14.28
CA GLY A 435 -15.72 -25.90 15.39
C GLY A 435 -16.51 -27.18 15.74
N ALA A 436 -17.85 -27.15 15.69
CA ALA A 436 -18.67 -28.33 15.86
C ALA A 436 -18.46 -29.36 14.73
N GLU A 437 -18.39 -28.90 13.47
CA GLU A 437 -18.11 -29.79 12.32
C GLU A 437 -16.68 -30.40 12.41
N ILE A 438 -15.69 -29.65 12.93
CA ILE A 438 -14.34 -30.17 13.21
C ILE A 438 -14.38 -31.22 14.30
N GLU A 439 -15.17 -31.02 15.36
CA GLU A 439 -15.31 -31.97 16.45
C GLU A 439 -15.91 -33.30 15.98
N GLU A 440 -16.87 -33.29 15.04
CA GLU A 440 -17.44 -34.50 14.42
C GLU A 440 -16.38 -35.33 13.66
N LEU A 441 -15.29 -34.69 13.20
CA LEU A 441 -14.21 -35.37 12.50
C LEU A 441 -13.15 -35.99 13.44
N PHE A 442 -13.15 -35.70 14.73
CA PHE A 442 -12.14 -36.19 15.69
C PHE A 442 -11.99 -37.72 15.73
N PRO A 443 -13.06 -38.55 15.59
CA PRO A 443 -12.89 -39.99 15.56
C PRO A 443 -12.04 -40.50 14.37
N HIS A 444 -12.02 -39.76 13.29
CA HIS A 444 -11.33 -40.10 12.05
C HIS A 444 -9.96 -39.47 11.90
N PHE A 445 -9.71 -38.35 12.58
CA PHE A 445 -8.46 -37.58 12.50
C PHE A 445 -7.84 -37.39 13.90
N PRO A 446 -7.10 -38.38 14.43
CA PRO A 446 -6.49 -38.27 15.77
C PRO A 446 -5.58 -37.06 15.95
N LEU A 447 -4.80 -36.69 14.93
CA LEU A 447 -3.99 -35.49 14.97
C LEU A 447 -4.83 -34.21 15.17
N LEU A 448 -5.98 -34.12 14.50
CA LEU A 448 -6.88 -32.98 14.63
C LEU A 448 -7.46 -32.88 16.03
N LYS A 449 -7.83 -34.02 16.63
CA LYS A 449 -8.30 -34.13 18.03
C LYS A 449 -7.22 -33.64 19.00
N ASP A 450 -5.97 -34.11 18.84
CA ASP A 450 -4.84 -33.71 19.71
C ASP A 450 -4.51 -32.22 19.61
N VAL A 451 -4.61 -31.66 18.42
CA VAL A 451 -4.39 -30.22 18.14
C VAL A 451 -5.45 -29.35 18.81
N CYS A 452 -6.71 -29.76 18.80
CA CYS A 452 -7.83 -28.99 19.34
C CYS A 452 -8.03 -29.17 20.86
N TYR A 453 -7.31 -30.08 21.50
CA TYR A 453 -7.44 -30.40 22.93
C TYR A 453 -7.22 -29.16 23.81
N GLY A 454 -8.16 -28.94 24.76
CA GLY A 454 -8.11 -27.82 25.70
C GLY A 454 -8.47 -26.43 25.10
N LEU A 455 -8.90 -26.39 23.84
CA LEU A 455 -9.37 -25.17 23.18
C LEU A 455 -10.91 -25.11 23.18
N LYS A 456 -11.46 -23.91 23.01
CA LYS A 456 -12.89 -23.70 22.74
C LYS A 456 -13.21 -24.04 21.27
N ARG A 457 -14.41 -24.53 20.98
CA ARG A 457 -14.85 -24.86 19.60
C ARG A 457 -14.57 -23.75 18.59
N SER A 458 -14.88 -22.52 18.96
CA SER A 458 -14.63 -21.36 18.10
C SER A 458 -13.15 -21.09 17.75
N GLN A 459 -12.21 -21.77 18.45
CA GLN A 459 -10.76 -21.70 18.20
C GLN A 459 -10.26 -22.87 17.32
N TYR A 460 -11.04 -23.93 17.15
CA TYR A 460 -10.65 -25.12 16.38
C TYR A 460 -10.25 -24.80 14.93
N PRO A 461 -10.96 -23.91 14.19
CA PRO A 461 -10.51 -23.54 12.85
C PRO A 461 -9.08 -22.97 12.82
N ALA A 462 -8.74 -22.07 13.74
CA ALA A 462 -7.41 -21.51 13.82
C ALA A 462 -6.35 -22.57 14.16
N ALA A 463 -6.63 -23.44 15.14
CA ALA A 463 -5.74 -24.53 15.52
C ALA A 463 -5.50 -25.51 14.36
N MET A 464 -6.55 -25.91 13.64
CA MET A 464 -6.48 -26.76 12.45
C MET A 464 -5.59 -26.15 11.37
N PHE A 465 -5.76 -24.86 11.06
CA PHE A 465 -4.93 -24.20 10.04
C PHE A 465 -3.47 -24.05 10.47
N VAL A 466 -3.18 -23.77 11.74
CA VAL A 466 -1.80 -23.72 12.26
C VAL A 466 -1.13 -25.09 12.17
N ALA A 467 -1.83 -26.15 12.57
CA ALA A 467 -1.29 -27.51 12.48
C ALA A 467 -1.13 -27.96 11.03
N GLY A 468 -2.12 -27.72 10.17
CA GLY A 468 -2.02 -27.99 8.73
C GLY A 468 -0.85 -27.24 8.09
N GLY A 469 -0.68 -25.94 8.39
CA GLY A 469 0.42 -25.11 7.87
C GLY A 469 1.79 -25.58 8.31
N THR A 470 1.94 -25.99 9.57
CA THR A 470 3.19 -26.58 10.08
C THR A 470 3.43 -27.95 9.47
N GLY A 471 2.38 -28.78 9.39
CA GLY A 471 2.43 -30.11 8.77
C GLY A 471 2.86 -30.07 7.29
N MET A 472 2.36 -29.11 6.51
CA MET A 472 2.81 -28.89 5.14
C MET A 472 4.33 -28.67 5.04
N THR A 473 4.89 -27.93 5.98
CA THR A 473 6.35 -27.68 6.00
C THR A 473 7.14 -28.94 6.40
N LEU A 474 6.57 -29.78 7.25
CA LEU A 474 7.15 -31.10 7.56
C LEU A 474 7.14 -31.99 6.32
N MET A 475 6.02 -32.03 5.59
CA MET A 475 5.85 -32.78 4.33
C MET A 475 6.57 -32.12 3.13
N THR A 476 7.67 -31.43 3.40
CA THR A 476 8.44 -30.70 2.38
C THR A 476 8.95 -31.56 1.23
N ARG A 477 8.98 -32.90 1.36
CA ARG A 477 9.43 -33.85 0.34
C ARG A 477 8.29 -34.48 -0.44
N CYS A 478 7.05 -33.94 -0.25
CA CYS A 478 5.86 -34.42 -0.93
C CYS A 478 5.41 -33.44 -2.03
N TRP A 479 4.71 -34.00 -2.98
CA TRP A 479 4.07 -33.23 -4.06
C TRP A 479 2.73 -33.85 -4.43
N TYR A 480 1.91 -33.08 -5.16
CA TYR A 480 0.63 -33.53 -5.71
C TYR A 480 0.41 -32.96 -7.11
N ARG A 481 -0.60 -33.45 -7.83
CA ARG A 481 -1.00 -32.94 -9.13
C ARG A 481 -2.35 -32.23 -9.05
N PHE A 482 -2.55 -31.23 -9.90
CA PHE A 482 -3.76 -30.41 -9.89
C PHE A 482 -4.34 -30.29 -11.30
N TYR A 483 -5.67 -30.16 -11.44
CA TYR A 483 -6.35 -30.13 -12.74
C TYR A 483 -5.83 -29.04 -13.69
N HIS A 484 -5.43 -27.89 -13.15
CA HIS A 484 -4.75 -26.84 -13.92
C HIS A 484 -3.26 -27.18 -14.00
N ARG A 485 -2.79 -27.57 -15.19
CA ARG A 485 -1.44 -28.09 -15.49
C ARG A 485 -1.13 -29.40 -14.75
N PRO A 486 -1.83 -30.49 -15.03
CA PRO A 486 -1.67 -31.77 -14.32
C PRO A 486 -0.30 -32.41 -14.50
N GLN A 487 0.48 -31.96 -15.48
CA GLN A 487 1.86 -32.41 -15.70
C GLN A 487 2.85 -31.83 -14.66
N GLN A 488 2.47 -30.72 -14.04
CA GLN A 488 3.34 -30.01 -13.10
C GLN A 488 3.16 -30.57 -11.68
N GLU A 489 4.27 -30.94 -11.05
CA GLU A 489 4.31 -31.26 -9.64
C GLU A 489 4.13 -30.01 -8.80
N ARG A 490 3.22 -30.05 -7.83
CA ARG A 490 2.95 -28.94 -6.91
C ARG A 490 3.31 -29.32 -5.51
N ARG A 491 3.90 -28.40 -4.80
CA ARG A 491 4.32 -28.57 -3.41
C ARG A 491 3.22 -28.08 -2.45
N LEU A 492 3.28 -28.52 -1.20
CA LEU A 492 2.40 -28.03 -0.15
C LEU A 492 2.89 -26.69 0.40
N ASN A 493 2.14 -25.63 0.18
CA ASN A 493 2.54 -24.26 0.54
C ASN A 493 1.58 -23.63 1.54
N CYS A 494 2.16 -22.94 2.55
CA CYS A 494 1.45 -22.28 3.64
C CYS A 494 1.75 -20.78 3.67
N SER A 495 0.70 -19.97 3.63
CA SER A 495 0.75 -18.52 3.84
C SER A 495 -0.38 -18.14 4.80
N LEU A 496 -0.15 -18.29 6.12
CA LEU A 496 -1.21 -18.26 7.14
C LEU A 496 -1.10 -17.02 8.05
N PHE A 497 -2.25 -16.35 8.23
CA PHE A 497 -2.42 -15.27 9.21
C PHE A 497 -3.57 -15.61 10.17
N ILE A 498 -3.27 -15.67 11.47
CA ILE A 498 -4.27 -15.83 12.53
C ILE A 498 -4.56 -14.45 13.12
N ILE A 499 -5.77 -13.94 12.89
CA ILE A 499 -6.12 -12.55 13.20
C ILE A 499 -7.13 -12.49 14.36
N GLY A 500 -6.74 -11.79 15.42
CA GLY A 500 -7.61 -11.62 16.59
C GLY A 500 -7.24 -10.39 17.42
N HIS A 501 -8.19 -9.93 18.24
CA HIS A 501 -7.93 -8.84 19.18
C HIS A 501 -6.85 -9.22 20.21
N PRO A 502 -6.24 -8.25 20.90
CA PRO A 502 -5.41 -8.55 22.06
C PRO A 502 -6.15 -9.46 23.06
N ALA A 503 -5.43 -10.39 23.68
CA ALA A 503 -5.97 -11.37 24.63
C ALA A 503 -7.02 -12.37 24.06
N SER A 504 -7.04 -12.62 22.74
CA SER A 504 -7.93 -13.62 22.11
C SER A 504 -7.35 -15.05 22.10
N ASN A 505 -6.38 -15.36 22.95
CA ASN A 505 -5.68 -16.65 23.03
C ASN A 505 -4.95 -17.08 21.74
N LYS A 506 -4.36 -16.11 21.01
CA LYS A 506 -3.52 -16.41 19.83
C LYS A 506 -2.24 -17.20 20.18
N SER A 507 -1.84 -17.21 21.45
CA SER A 507 -0.66 -17.96 21.95
C SER A 507 -0.76 -19.47 21.72
N MET A 508 -1.99 -20.02 21.59
CA MET A 508 -2.17 -21.44 21.23
C MET A 508 -1.48 -21.80 19.90
N ALA A 509 -1.34 -20.84 18.98
CA ALA A 509 -0.64 -21.06 17.72
C ALA A 509 0.86 -21.32 17.94
N ASP A 510 1.49 -20.63 18.90
CA ASP A 510 2.88 -20.86 19.27
C ASP A 510 3.09 -22.24 19.91
N ASP A 511 2.15 -22.67 20.76
CA ASP A 511 2.22 -23.98 21.41
C ASP A 511 2.13 -25.12 20.38
N ILE A 512 1.15 -25.06 19.47
CA ILE A 512 1.00 -26.04 18.38
C ILE A 512 2.24 -26.02 17.47
N TYR A 513 2.68 -24.84 17.07
CA TYR A 513 3.86 -24.67 16.22
C TYR A 513 5.12 -25.28 16.86
N LYS A 514 5.41 -25.01 18.13
CA LYS A 514 6.60 -25.55 18.82
C LYS A 514 6.59 -27.07 18.89
N LEU A 515 5.45 -27.68 19.15
CA LEU A 515 5.33 -29.13 19.20
C LEU A 515 5.54 -29.77 17.83
N LEU A 516 4.89 -29.25 16.79
CA LEU A 516 4.96 -29.84 15.46
C LEU A 516 6.26 -29.46 14.70
N SER A 517 6.90 -28.32 14.95
CA SER A 517 8.16 -27.97 14.31
C SER A 517 9.40 -28.63 14.95
N ALA A 518 9.22 -29.42 16.00
CA ALA A 518 10.33 -30.03 16.74
C ALA A 518 11.36 -30.78 15.88
N PRO A 519 10.99 -31.58 14.85
CA PRO A 519 11.97 -32.25 13.99
C PRO A 519 12.88 -31.27 13.24
N ILE A 520 12.30 -30.19 12.69
CA ILE A 520 13.06 -29.16 11.98
C ILE A 520 13.95 -28.40 12.96
N ALA A 521 13.42 -28.04 14.14
CA ALA A 521 14.18 -27.32 15.15
C ALA A 521 15.37 -28.14 15.67
N ALA A 522 15.21 -29.46 15.80
CA ALA A 522 16.30 -30.37 16.18
C ALA A 522 17.38 -30.43 15.10
N ALA A 523 17.02 -30.54 13.81
CA ALA A 523 17.97 -30.51 12.69
C ALA A 523 18.71 -29.16 12.61
N ASP A 524 17.98 -28.04 12.74
CA ASP A 524 18.55 -26.69 12.68
C ASP A 524 19.55 -26.38 13.81
N LYS A 525 19.42 -27.05 14.96
CA LYS A 525 20.28 -26.82 16.13
C LYS A 525 21.77 -27.08 15.83
N ALA A 526 22.05 -28.13 15.09
CA ALA A 526 23.40 -28.45 14.66
C ALA A 526 23.96 -27.40 13.68
N GLY A 527 23.17 -27.00 12.70
CA GLY A 527 23.57 -25.98 11.72
C GLY A 527 23.81 -24.62 12.38
N LYS A 528 22.90 -24.18 13.27
CA LYS A 528 23.07 -22.94 14.05
C LYS A 528 24.33 -22.96 14.92
N ALA A 529 24.64 -24.09 15.52
CA ALA A 529 25.88 -24.24 16.31
C ALA A 529 27.13 -24.11 15.43
N ALA A 530 27.14 -24.71 14.25
CA ALA A 530 28.26 -24.62 13.30
C ALA A 530 28.47 -23.17 12.81
N LEU A 531 27.41 -22.45 12.44
CA LEU A 531 27.46 -21.03 12.05
C LEU A 531 27.98 -20.14 13.20
N ASN A 532 27.53 -20.38 14.42
CA ASN A 532 27.95 -19.59 15.57
C ASN A 532 29.45 -19.82 15.86
N ARG A 533 29.97 -21.06 15.74
CA ARG A 533 31.39 -21.34 15.86
C ARG A 533 32.18 -20.61 14.77
N TYR A 534 31.73 -20.69 13.52
CA TYR A 534 32.37 -19.97 12.43
C TYR A 534 32.45 -18.46 12.71
N LYS A 535 31.35 -17.83 13.11
CA LYS A 535 31.30 -16.40 13.45
C LYS A 535 32.22 -16.04 14.63
N GLN A 536 32.33 -16.90 15.62
CA GLN A 536 33.26 -16.72 16.75
C GLN A 536 34.72 -16.85 16.30
N ASP A 537 35.03 -17.84 15.44
CA ASP A 537 36.35 -18.03 14.88
C ASP A 537 36.77 -16.85 13.99
N MET A 538 35.87 -16.32 13.16
CA MET A 538 36.12 -15.13 12.35
C MET A 538 36.39 -13.88 13.20
N LYS A 539 35.67 -13.70 14.30
CA LYS A 539 35.93 -12.58 15.24
C LYS A 539 37.28 -12.69 15.93
N LYS A 540 37.76 -13.93 16.24
CA LYS A 540 39.07 -14.16 16.85
C LYS A 540 40.23 -14.02 15.86
N LYS A 541 39.98 -14.27 14.55
CA LYS A 541 40.96 -14.29 13.47
C LYS A 541 41.05 -12.98 12.69
N ALA A 542 40.31 -11.93 13.03
CA ALA A 542 40.45 -10.60 12.43
C ALA A 542 41.91 -10.06 12.50
N ALA A 543 42.77 -10.71 13.29
CA ALA A 543 44.21 -10.43 13.38
C ALA A 543 45.12 -11.31 12.46
N ASN A 544 44.60 -12.40 11.86
CA ASN A 544 45.38 -13.30 11.01
C ASN A 544 44.57 -13.68 9.77
N LYS A 545 45.03 -13.29 8.59
CA LYS A 545 44.37 -13.34 7.25
C LYS A 545 44.15 -14.74 6.66
N GLU A 546 43.92 -15.79 7.41
CA GLU A 546 43.55 -17.10 6.86
C GLU A 546 42.00 -17.23 6.88
N GLY A 547 41.38 -17.09 5.71
CA GLY A 547 39.95 -17.34 5.49
C GLY A 547 39.66 -18.84 5.69
N LYS A 548 38.70 -19.14 6.59
CA LYS A 548 38.00 -20.43 6.60
C LYS A 548 36.74 -20.29 5.78
N ASP A 549 36.46 -21.29 4.96
CA ASP A 549 35.21 -21.33 4.19
C ASP A 549 34.01 -21.34 5.15
N LYS A 550 32.96 -20.58 4.79
CA LYS A 550 31.68 -20.54 5.52
C LYS A 550 31.05 -21.94 5.44
N PRO A 551 30.70 -22.57 6.60
CA PRO A 551 30.07 -23.88 6.53
C PRO A 551 28.75 -23.84 5.81
N GLN A 552 28.54 -24.72 4.82
CA GLN A 552 27.25 -24.97 4.22
C GLN A 552 26.40 -25.75 5.22
N VAL A 553 25.34 -25.11 5.70
CA VAL A 553 24.43 -25.71 6.69
C VAL A 553 23.00 -25.46 6.23
N THR A 554 22.13 -26.43 6.48
CA THR A 554 20.71 -26.31 6.26
C THR A 554 20.06 -25.76 7.53
N ILE A 555 19.46 -24.55 7.44
CA ILE A 555 18.66 -23.95 8.50
C ILE A 555 17.32 -23.59 7.87
N ARG A 556 16.24 -24.16 8.41
CA ARG A 556 14.91 -24.02 7.84
C ARG A 556 13.99 -23.10 8.65
N ILE A 557 14.19 -22.96 9.96
CA ILE A 557 13.40 -22.08 10.82
C ILE A 557 14.04 -20.71 10.92
N HIS A 558 13.33 -19.71 10.41
CA HIS A 558 13.77 -18.32 10.35
C HIS A 558 12.85 -17.40 11.14
N PRO A 559 13.37 -16.52 12.01
CA PRO A 559 12.59 -15.44 12.59
C PRO A 559 12.20 -14.43 11.51
N ALA A 560 11.10 -13.69 11.70
CA ALA A 560 10.63 -12.66 10.76
C ALA A 560 11.69 -11.58 10.44
N ARG A 561 12.67 -11.38 11.34
CA ARG A 561 13.78 -10.43 11.19
C ARG A 561 14.93 -10.91 10.29
N THR A 562 14.84 -12.10 9.72
CA THR A 562 15.86 -12.60 8.79
C THR A 562 15.91 -11.71 7.54
N SER A 563 17.11 -11.31 7.11
CA SER A 563 17.30 -10.57 5.87
C SER A 563 16.96 -11.41 4.63
N ASN A 564 16.60 -10.76 3.53
CA ASN A 564 16.28 -11.46 2.27
C ASN A 564 17.49 -12.29 1.79
N GLY A 565 18.69 -11.71 1.81
CA GLY A 565 19.90 -12.43 1.39
C GLY A 565 20.19 -13.69 2.21
N GLN A 566 19.99 -13.64 3.55
CA GLN A 566 20.17 -14.82 4.39
C GLN A 566 19.08 -15.88 4.13
N LEU A 567 17.81 -15.46 3.94
CA LEU A 567 16.73 -16.39 3.64
C LEU A 567 16.94 -17.09 2.30
N ILE A 568 17.37 -16.35 1.28
CA ILE A 568 17.71 -16.90 -0.06
C ILE A 568 18.88 -17.86 0.02
N GLN A 569 19.96 -17.48 0.73
CA GLN A 569 21.12 -18.36 0.93
C GLN A 569 20.72 -19.68 1.61
N ASP A 570 19.87 -19.62 2.63
CA ASP A 570 19.44 -20.82 3.34
C ASP A 570 18.46 -21.67 2.50
N MET A 571 17.63 -21.06 1.63
CA MET A 571 16.83 -21.78 0.61
C MET A 571 17.71 -22.51 -0.39
N LEU A 572 18.78 -21.88 -0.88
CA LEU A 572 19.74 -22.50 -1.80
C LEU A 572 20.51 -23.67 -1.17
N ASN A 573 20.86 -23.54 0.11
CA ASN A 573 21.56 -24.60 0.85
C ASN A 573 20.65 -25.75 1.28
N ALA A 574 19.34 -25.55 1.32
CA ALA A 574 18.37 -26.53 1.78
C ALA A 574 17.90 -27.44 0.63
N ARG A 575 18.81 -28.20 0.07
CA ARG A 575 18.55 -29.17 -1.00
C ARG A 575 18.96 -30.58 -0.53
N GLU A 576 18.18 -31.55 -0.89
CA GLU A 576 18.43 -32.99 -0.64
C GLU A 576 18.22 -33.77 -1.94
N THR A 577 19.02 -34.82 -2.15
CA THR A 577 18.80 -35.76 -3.26
C THR A 577 18.26 -37.06 -2.70
N ILE A 578 17.04 -37.43 -3.08
CA ILE A 578 16.37 -38.66 -2.65
C ILE A 578 16.02 -39.44 -3.92
N GLU A 579 16.45 -40.68 -4.04
CA GLU A 579 16.21 -41.53 -5.23
C GLU A 579 16.60 -40.87 -6.58
N GLY A 580 17.66 -40.05 -6.56
CA GLY A 580 18.14 -39.32 -7.73
C GLY A 580 17.34 -38.04 -8.09
N LYS A 581 16.30 -37.70 -7.32
CA LYS A 581 15.52 -36.47 -7.44
C LYS A 581 16.05 -35.43 -6.47
N GLU A 582 16.47 -34.27 -6.98
CA GLU A 582 16.82 -33.12 -6.15
C GLU A 582 15.55 -32.43 -5.63
N ILE A 583 15.47 -32.19 -4.34
CA ILE A 583 14.33 -31.57 -3.68
C ILE A 583 14.83 -30.39 -2.84
N GLN A 584 14.34 -29.20 -3.14
CA GLN A 584 14.58 -28.03 -2.33
C GLN A 584 13.58 -28.01 -1.16
N LEU A 585 14.08 -27.91 0.09
CA LEU A 585 13.24 -27.95 1.29
C LEU A 585 12.61 -26.59 1.61
N HIS A 586 11.40 -26.61 2.20
CA HIS A 586 10.72 -25.39 2.60
C HIS A 586 11.37 -24.75 3.84
N MET A 587 11.57 -23.43 3.78
CA MET A 587 11.80 -22.61 4.94
C MET A 587 10.51 -22.41 5.73
N LEU A 588 10.62 -22.19 7.03
CA LEU A 588 9.49 -21.92 7.92
C LEU A 588 9.74 -20.65 8.74
N THR A 589 8.79 -19.71 8.65
CA THR A 589 8.77 -18.53 9.52
C THR A 589 7.51 -18.56 10.37
N PHE A 590 7.69 -18.43 11.68
CA PHE A 590 6.59 -18.23 12.62
C PHE A 590 6.86 -16.97 13.43
N ASP A 591 5.85 -16.09 13.56
CA ASP A 591 5.93 -14.89 14.38
C ASP A 591 4.58 -14.61 15.06
N THR A 592 4.63 -14.28 16.34
CA THR A 592 3.43 -13.99 17.14
C THR A 592 2.91 -12.57 16.98
N GLU A 593 3.67 -11.68 16.32
CA GLU A 593 3.35 -10.26 16.18
C GLU A 593 3.55 -9.77 14.75
N LEU A 594 2.52 -9.90 13.92
CA LEU A 594 2.51 -9.39 12.55
C LEU A 594 2.81 -7.87 12.49
N ASP A 595 2.38 -7.09 13.49
CA ASP A 595 2.64 -5.65 13.57
C ASP A 595 4.15 -5.34 13.59
N ASN A 596 4.94 -6.10 14.35
CA ASN A 596 6.39 -5.96 14.41
C ASN A 596 7.04 -6.34 13.08
N SER A 597 6.57 -7.41 12.45
CA SER A 597 7.06 -7.87 11.15
C SER A 597 6.82 -6.81 10.06
N ILE A 598 5.66 -6.16 10.04
CA ILE A 598 5.34 -5.08 9.08
C ILE A 598 6.23 -3.86 9.31
N THR A 599 6.42 -3.45 10.58
CA THR A 599 7.25 -2.30 10.93
C THR A 599 8.72 -2.53 10.51
N LEU A 600 9.21 -3.74 10.70
CA LEU A 600 10.56 -4.12 10.26
C LEU A 600 10.71 -4.12 8.73
N GLN A 601 9.69 -4.58 8.00
CA GLN A 601 9.70 -4.60 6.53
C GLN A 601 9.67 -3.19 5.91
N GLN A 602 9.22 -2.18 6.64
CA GLN A 602 9.29 -0.77 6.21
C GLN A 602 10.69 -0.15 6.38
N GLY A 603 11.60 -0.82 7.09
CA GLY A 603 12.94 -0.33 7.38
C GLY A 603 13.96 -0.38 6.23
N GLY A 604 13.60 -0.95 5.05
CA GLY A 604 14.46 -0.99 3.87
C GLY A 604 14.15 -2.15 2.91
N SER A 605 14.60 -2.04 1.66
CA SER A 605 14.37 -3.06 0.61
C SER A 605 14.99 -4.43 0.95
N TRP A 606 16.08 -4.47 1.71
CA TRP A 606 16.81 -5.69 2.09
C TRP A 606 16.05 -6.61 3.05
N ILE A 607 14.96 -6.14 3.67
CA ILE A 607 14.10 -6.91 4.57
C ILE A 607 12.66 -7.01 4.08
N ASN A 608 12.28 -6.29 3.02
CA ASN A 608 10.94 -6.36 2.44
C ASN A 608 10.78 -7.69 1.67
N LYS A 609 9.87 -8.55 2.15
CA LYS A 609 9.64 -9.90 1.62
C LYS A 609 8.42 -10.01 0.72
N GLN A 610 7.75 -8.90 0.37
CA GLN A 610 6.46 -8.94 -0.33
C GLN A 610 6.53 -9.68 -1.68
N SER A 611 7.60 -9.51 -2.45
CA SER A 611 7.76 -10.23 -3.73
C SER A 611 7.93 -11.73 -3.51
N MET A 612 8.71 -12.14 -2.49
CA MET A 612 8.88 -13.56 -2.15
C MET A 612 7.60 -14.17 -1.58
N GLU A 613 6.80 -13.43 -0.80
CA GLU A 613 5.49 -13.88 -0.30
C GLU A 613 4.53 -14.20 -1.46
N LEU A 614 4.56 -13.43 -2.54
CA LEU A 614 3.78 -13.69 -3.74
C LEU A 614 4.25 -14.96 -4.47
N LYS A 615 5.57 -15.13 -4.62
CA LYS A 615 6.19 -16.26 -5.33
C LYS A 615 6.10 -17.56 -4.52
N ALA A 616 6.12 -17.48 -3.20
CA ALA A 616 6.07 -18.63 -2.28
C ALA A 616 4.82 -19.50 -2.46
N PHE A 617 3.69 -18.90 -2.83
CA PHE A 617 2.42 -19.63 -2.98
C PHE A 617 2.45 -20.73 -4.06
N HIS A 618 3.24 -20.55 -5.11
CA HIS A 618 3.39 -21.52 -6.22
C HIS A 618 4.83 -22.00 -6.37
N ASN A 619 5.73 -21.69 -5.44
CA ASN A 619 7.17 -21.94 -5.53
C ASN A 619 7.75 -21.42 -6.86
N GLU A 620 7.36 -20.20 -7.24
CA GLU A 620 7.83 -19.57 -8.46
C GLU A 620 9.34 -19.34 -8.38
N GLU A 621 9.99 -19.43 -9.53
CA GLU A 621 11.41 -19.19 -9.66
C GLU A 621 11.76 -17.72 -9.36
N ASP A 622 12.87 -17.53 -8.69
CA ASP A 622 13.49 -16.24 -8.42
C ASP A 622 14.99 -16.33 -8.62
N GLY A 623 15.61 -15.22 -8.92
CA GLY A 623 17.07 -15.16 -9.13
C GLY A 623 17.64 -13.92 -8.45
N GLN A 624 18.88 -14.05 -8.00
CA GLN A 624 19.63 -12.95 -7.42
C GLN A 624 21.03 -12.90 -8.04
N MET A 625 21.40 -11.73 -8.56
CA MET A 625 22.72 -11.49 -9.11
C MET A 625 23.26 -10.17 -8.53
N TYR A 626 24.04 -10.24 -7.45
CA TYR A 626 24.73 -9.10 -6.89
C TYR A 626 26.25 -9.27 -7.06
N GLN A 627 26.97 -8.15 -7.24
CA GLN A 627 28.43 -8.16 -7.37
C GLN A 627 29.17 -8.40 -6.03
N ASN A 628 28.46 -8.66 -4.96
CA ASN A 628 29.03 -8.90 -3.64
C ASN A 628 29.53 -10.34 -3.53
N SER A 629 30.75 -10.55 -3.09
CA SER A 629 31.42 -11.88 -2.93
C SER A 629 30.65 -12.86 -2.04
N ASP A 630 29.82 -12.36 -1.12
CA ASP A 630 29.04 -13.16 -0.18
C ASP A 630 27.61 -13.47 -0.65
N SER A 631 27.20 -12.92 -1.79
CA SER A 631 25.86 -13.15 -2.34
C SER A 631 25.87 -14.32 -3.31
N PRO A 632 24.97 -15.30 -3.14
CA PRO A 632 24.85 -16.36 -4.13
C PRO A 632 24.35 -15.79 -5.46
N VAL A 633 24.94 -16.26 -6.55
CA VAL A 633 24.50 -16.03 -7.92
C VAL A 633 23.89 -17.33 -8.39
N ASP A 634 22.61 -17.53 -8.16
CA ASP A 634 21.91 -18.74 -8.58
C ASP A 634 20.39 -18.50 -8.71
N GLU A 635 19.73 -19.35 -9.46
CA GLU A 635 18.29 -19.44 -9.57
C GLU A 635 17.76 -20.43 -8.54
N PHE A 636 16.64 -20.09 -7.90
CA PHE A 636 16.00 -20.90 -6.88
C PHE A 636 14.49 -20.78 -6.93
N ASN A 637 13.80 -21.82 -6.47
CA ASN A 637 12.39 -21.74 -6.24
C ASN A 637 12.10 -21.15 -4.85
N VAL A 638 11.13 -20.26 -4.74
CA VAL A 638 10.77 -19.69 -3.44
C VAL A 638 9.96 -20.71 -2.63
N THR A 639 10.68 -21.60 -1.93
CA THR A 639 10.13 -22.63 -1.05
C THR A 639 10.06 -22.10 0.40
N TRP A 640 9.03 -21.28 0.67
CA TRP A 640 8.91 -20.60 1.95
C TRP A 640 7.47 -20.63 2.47
N ASN A 641 7.29 -21.23 3.64
CA ASN A 641 6.05 -21.27 4.40
C ASN A 641 6.13 -20.30 5.57
N PHE A 642 5.05 -19.57 5.83
CA PHE A 642 5.00 -18.63 6.94
C PHE A 642 3.65 -18.63 7.65
N ILE A 643 3.72 -18.46 8.97
CA ILE A 643 2.58 -18.41 9.88
C ILE A 643 2.76 -17.19 10.77
N TYR A 644 1.85 -16.23 10.70
CA TYR A 644 1.87 -15.03 11.54
C TYR A 644 0.59 -14.94 12.36
N THR A 645 0.71 -14.52 13.62
CA THR A 645 -0.44 -14.06 14.38
C THR A 645 -0.43 -12.54 14.48
N GLY A 646 -1.61 -11.93 14.52
CA GLY A 646 -1.69 -10.46 14.49
C GLY A 646 -3.04 -9.91 14.87
N THR A 647 -3.14 -8.58 14.79
CA THR A 647 -4.38 -7.83 15.04
C THR A 647 -5.08 -7.50 13.72
N PRO A 648 -6.39 -7.18 13.73
CA PRO A 648 -7.08 -6.68 12.53
C PRO A 648 -6.43 -5.42 11.95
N ILE A 649 -5.82 -4.59 12.80
CA ILE A 649 -5.10 -3.38 12.36
C ILE A 649 -3.83 -3.75 11.58
N ALA A 650 -3.08 -4.76 12.06
CA ALA A 650 -1.91 -5.27 11.36
C ALA A 650 -2.26 -5.82 9.97
N LEU A 651 -3.33 -6.60 9.86
CA LEU A 651 -3.80 -7.11 8.58
C LEU A 651 -4.14 -5.98 7.59
N LYS A 652 -4.84 -4.93 8.05
CA LYS A 652 -5.16 -3.75 7.22
C LYS A 652 -3.92 -2.99 6.75
N LYS A 653 -2.83 -2.99 7.53
CA LYS A 653 -1.54 -2.42 7.11
C LYS A 653 -0.81 -3.31 6.11
N LYS A 654 -0.97 -4.63 6.21
CA LYS A 654 -0.31 -5.60 5.32
C LYS A 654 -0.99 -5.69 3.96
N VAL A 655 -2.32 -5.78 3.94
CA VAL A 655 -3.13 -5.81 2.72
C VAL A 655 -3.87 -4.48 2.61
N THR A 656 -3.43 -3.65 1.68
CA THR A 656 -3.95 -2.31 1.42
C THR A 656 -4.66 -2.26 0.07
N PRO A 657 -5.55 -1.30 -0.19
CA PRO A 657 -6.15 -1.12 -1.52
C PRO A 657 -5.11 -0.99 -2.64
N GLN A 658 -3.94 -0.40 -2.34
CA GLN A 658 -2.86 -0.21 -3.32
C GLN A 658 -2.18 -1.54 -3.72
N ASN A 659 -2.01 -2.47 -2.78
CA ASN A 659 -1.36 -3.75 -3.05
C ASN A 659 -2.35 -4.91 -3.28
N PHE A 660 -3.65 -4.66 -3.17
CA PHE A 660 -4.69 -5.67 -3.40
C PHE A 660 -4.59 -6.26 -4.81
N GLY A 661 -4.41 -5.40 -5.81
CA GLY A 661 -4.26 -5.80 -7.22
C GLY A 661 -3.06 -6.69 -7.51
N SER A 662 -2.06 -6.78 -6.61
CA SER A 662 -0.94 -7.73 -6.74
C SER A 662 -1.36 -9.20 -6.52
N GLY A 663 -2.58 -9.43 -6.03
CA GLY A 663 -3.11 -10.76 -5.72
C GLY A 663 -2.55 -11.37 -4.44
N LEU A 664 -1.97 -10.58 -3.54
CA LEU A 664 -1.47 -11.05 -2.23
C LEU A 664 -2.62 -11.60 -1.39
N SER A 665 -3.74 -10.89 -1.30
CA SER A 665 -4.90 -11.25 -0.49
C SER A 665 -5.39 -12.68 -0.74
N THR A 666 -5.50 -13.08 -2.01
CA THR A 666 -6.00 -14.41 -2.40
C THR A 666 -4.99 -15.54 -2.18
N ARG A 667 -3.71 -15.21 -2.00
CA ARG A 667 -2.66 -16.17 -1.65
C ARG A 667 -2.56 -16.43 -0.14
N LEU A 668 -3.19 -15.59 0.69
CA LEU A 668 -3.17 -15.73 2.14
C LEU A 668 -4.35 -16.57 2.63
N ALA A 669 -4.10 -17.47 3.56
CA ALA A 669 -5.14 -18.02 4.45
C ALA A 669 -5.22 -17.07 5.66
N VAL A 670 -6.38 -16.47 5.90
CA VAL A 670 -6.59 -15.54 7.01
C VAL A 670 -7.71 -16.05 7.88
N ILE A 671 -7.39 -16.55 9.07
CA ILE A 671 -8.35 -17.17 9.97
C ILE A 671 -8.60 -16.26 11.18
N PRO A 672 -9.85 -15.87 11.44
CA PRO A 672 -10.18 -15.05 12.59
C PRO A 672 -10.18 -15.85 13.90
N MET A 673 -9.75 -15.19 14.98
CA MET A 673 -10.00 -15.65 16.34
C MET A 673 -11.35 -15.13 16.84
N PRO A 674 -12.02 -15.85 17.74
CA PRO A 674 -13.28 -15.40 18.32
C PRO A 674 -13.10 -14.08 19.08
N LYS A 675 -14.14 -13.23 19.05
CA LYS A 675 -14.21 -12.05 19.92
C LYS A 675 -14.39 -12.49 21.37
N THR A 676 -13.98 -11.63 22.30
CA THR A 676 -14.29 -11.85 23.72
C THR A 676 -15.81 -11.85 23.95
N ASN A 677 -16.28 -12.79 24.77
CA ASN A 677 -17.67 -12.89 25.20
C ASN A 677 -17.89 -12.41 26.64
N PHE A 678 -16.88 -11.73 27.23
CA PHE A 678 -16.87 -11.26 28.63
C PHE A 678 -16.94 -12.38 29.68
N GLU A 679 -16.69 -13.64 29.29
CA GLU A 679 -16.60 -14.77 30.22
C GLU A 679 -15.18 -14.86 30.76
N MET A 680 -15.07 -15.08 32.07
CA MET A 680 -13.82 -15.46 32.71
C MET A 680 -13.45 -16.87 32.25
N MET A 681 -12.15 -17.15 32.14
CA MET A 681 -11.68 -18.53 32.02
C MET A 681 -12.01 -19.27 33.31
N ALA A 682 -12.44 -20.53 33.20
CA ALA A 682 -12.68 -21.35 34.36
C ALA A 682 -11.37 -21.45 35.20
N PHE A 683 -11.51 -21.29 36.51
CA PHE A 683 -10.38 -21.55 37.40
C PHE A 683 -10.20 -23.09 37.48
N GLU A 684 -9.11 -23.55 36.87
CA GLU A 684 -8.71 -24.95 36.96
C GLU A 684 -7.57 -25.06 37.98
N GLU A 685 -7.74 -25.94 38.93
CA GLU A 685 -6.62 -26.35 39.78
C GLU A 685 -5.54 -27.01 38.91
N GLN A 686 -4.27 -26.92 39.35
CA GLN A 686 -3.10 -27.46 38.66
C GLN A 686 -3.37 -28.92 38.20
N THR A 687 -3.69 -29.08 36.90
CA THR A 687 -3.91 -30.39 36.30
C THR A 687 -2.60 -31.00 35.83
N SER A 688 -2.51 -32.32 35.86
CA SER A 688 -1.38 -33.02 35.27
C SER A 688 -1.30 -32.75 33.77
N ILE A 689 -0.10 -32.37 33.30
CA ILE A 689 0.16 -32.22 31.85
C ILE A 689 -0.12 -33.56 31.17
N ASP A 690 -0.91 -33.55 30.10
CA ASP A 690 -1.13 -34.74 29.27
C ASP A 690 0.13 -35.06 28.44
N TRP A 691 1.08 -35.72 29.08
CA TRP A 691 2.33 -36.14 28.47
C TRP A 691 2.16 -37.07 27.28
N GLN A 692 1.14 -37.93 27.33
CA GLN A 692 0.87 -38.86 26.24
C GLN A 692 0.43 -38.14 24.98
N ARG A 693 -0.39 -37.11 25.10
CA ARG A 693 -0.78 -36.26 23.97
C ARG A 693 0.43 -35.52 23.39
N LEU A 694 1.25 -34.93 24.24
CA LEU A 694 2.45 -34.19 23.78
C LEU A 694 3.42 -35.12 23.03
N GLU A 695 3.62 -36.35 23.51
CA GLU A 695 4.46 -37.32 22.81
C GLU A 695 3.81 -37.79 21.50
N ARG A 696 2.50 -38.01 21.44
CA ARG A 696 1.80 -38.32 20.17
C ARG A 696 1.98 -37.17 19.17
N MET A 697 1.81 -35.91 19.58
CA MET A 697 1.98 -34.78 18.67
C MET A 697 3.43 -34.67 18.13
N LYS A 698 4.43 -34.98 18.94
CA LYS A 698 5.82 -35.08 18.47
C LYS A 698 5.98 -36.24 17.49
N GLU A 699 5.43 -37.44 17.82
CA GLU A 699 5.44 -38.59 16.93
C GLU A 699 4.80 -38.26 15.57
N TRP A 700 3.62 -37.61 15.56
CA TRP A 700 2.98 -37.11 14.35
C TRP A 700 3.93 -36.20 13.54
N ALA A 701 4.65 -35.31 14.22
CA ALA A 701 5.58 -34.40 13.56
C ALA A 701 6.76 -35.12 12.91
N TYR A 702 7.35 -36.12 13.59
CA TYR A 702 8.44 -36.93 13.03
C TYR A 702 7.96 -37.78 11.85
N LYS A 703 6.77 -38.39 11.96
CA LYS A 703 6.15 -39.13 10.85
C LYS A 703 5.99 -38.21 9.62
N LEU A 704 5.33 -37.09 9.73
CA LEU A 704 5.15 -36.14 8.61
C LEU A 704 6.48 -35.65 8.04
N ASN A 705 7.50 -35.43 8.89
CA ASN A 705 8.82 -35.00 8.42
C ASN A 705 9.60 -36.07 7.65
N SER A 706 9.25 -37.34 7.85
CA SER A 706 9.85 -38.46 7.12
C SER A 706 9.04 -38.89 5.87
N ARG A 707 7.94 -38.21 5.58
CA ARG A 707 7.09 -38.52 4.41
C ARG A 707 7.75 -38.06 3.11
N PHE A 708 7.75 -38.93 2.09
CA PHE A 708 8.32 -38.67 0.76
C PHE A 708 7.38 -39.22 -0.34
N GLY A 709 7.29 -38.50 -1.45
CA GLY A 709 6.63 -38.98 -2.67
C GLY A 709 5.37 -38.21 -3.06
N GLU A 710 4.73 -38.70 -4.12
CA GLU A 710 3.46 -38.14 -4.60
C GLU A 710 2.32 -38.47 -3.66
N LEU A 711 1.51 -37.48 -3.33
CA LEU A 711 0.30 -37.66 -2.52
C LEU A 711 -0.88 -38.02 -3.44
N PRO A 712 -1.67 -39.08 -3.12
CA PRO A 712 -2.72 -39.55 -3.99
C PRO A 712 -4.03 -38.71 -3.87
N LEU A 713 -3.91 -37.40 -3.96
CA LEU A 713 -5.02 -36.44 -3.73
C LEU A 713 -5.86 -36.17 -4.98
N TRP A 714 -5.61 -36.86 -6.10
CA TRP A 714 -6.31 -36.60 -7.36
C TRP A 714 -7.86 -36.74 -7.26
N PRO A 715 -8.43 -37.68 -6.52
CA PRO A 715 -9.89 -37.73 -6.35
C PRO A 715 -10.44 -36.46 -5.65
N LEU A 716 -9.73 -35.92 -4.64
CA LEU A 716 -10.11 -34.65 -3.99
C LEU A 716 -9.99 -33.47 -4.95
N VAL A 717 -9.01 -33.46 -5.84
CA VAL A 717 -8.88 -32.43 -6.89
C VAL A 717 -10.12 -32.42 -7.79
N LYS A 718 -10.65 -33.59 -8.15
CA LYS A 718 -11.88 -33.72 -8.93
C LYS A 718 -13.09 -33.18 -8.17
N HIS A 719 -13.26 -33.55 -6.92
CA HIS A 719 -14.34 -33.02 -6.06
C HIS A 719 -14.25 -31.50 -5.91
N LEU A 720 -13.04 -30.95 -5.71
CA LEU A 720 -12.80 -29.53 -5.63
C LEU A 720 -13.09 -28.80 -6.96
N TYR A 721 -12.84 -29.45 -8.09
CA TYR A 721 -13.19 -28.88 -9.41
C TYR A 721 -14.72 -28.69 -9.51
N ASP A 722 -15.49 -29.70 -9.16
CA ASP A 722 -16.95 -29.64 -9.19
C ASP A 722 -17.50 -28.64 -8.16
N TRP A 723 -16.94 -28.64 -6.94
CA TRP A 723 -17.26 -27.70 -5.88
C TRP A 723 -17.01 -26.24 -6.30
N THR A 724 -15.87 -25.99 -6.94
CA THR A 724 -15.50 -24.67 -7.45
C THR A 724 -16.39 -24.24 -8.61
N GLY A 725 -16.70 -25.18 -9.54
CA GLY A 725 -17.59 -24.94 -10.67
C GLY A 725 -18.99 -24.50 -10.25
N SER A 726 -19.55 -25.12 -9.19
CA SER A 726 -20.86 -24.73 -8.64
C SER A 726 -20.83 -23.28 -8.11
N ARG A 727 -19.79 -22.91 -7.34
CA ARG A 727 -19.68 -21.57 -6.77
C ARG A 727 -19.25 -20.50 -7.80
N MET A 728 -18.54 -20.90 -8.85
CA MET A 728 -18.25 -20.04 -9.99
C MET A 728 -19.55 -19.67 -10.72
N ALA A 729 -20.49 -20.61 -10.82
CA ALA A 729 -21.82 -20.32 -11.34
C ALA A 729 -22.57 -19.30 -10.46
N ASP A 730 -22.47 -19.41 -9.12
CA ASP A 730 -23.04 -18.42 -8.20
C ASP A 730 -22.39 -17.04 -8.38
N CYS A 731 -21.05 -16.97 -8.55
CA CYS A 731 -20.34 -15.73 -8.83
C CYS A 731 -20.81 -15.10 -10.16
N ALA A 732 -21.03 -15.91 -11.20
CA ALA A 732 -21.52 -15.45 -12.49
C ALA A 732 -22.97 -14.94 -12.38
N ASP A 733 -23.83 -15.66 -11.64
CA ASP A 733 -25.22 -15.26 -11.38
C ASP A 733 -25.29 -13.95 -10.56
N ASP A 734 -24.33 -13.75 -9.65
CA ASP A 734 -24.20 -12.53 -8.85
C ASP A 734 -23.42 -11.41 -9.55
N GLU A 735 -22.87 -11.65 -10.73
CA GLU A 735 -21.98 -10.73 -11.47
C GLU A 735 -20.83 -10.20 -10.60
N SER A 736 -20.34 -11.02 -9.65
CA SER A 736 -19.33 -10.63 -8.68
C SER A 736 -17.93 -11.10 -9.09
N GLU A 737 -17.18 -10.22 -9.76
CA GLU A 737 -15.74 -10.43 -10.06
C GLU A 737 -14.91 -10.56 -8.77
N ALA A 738 -15.35 -9.89 -7.69
CA ALA A 738 -14.72 -9.97 -6.37
C ALA A 738 -14.79 -11.40 -5.80
N ASN A 739 -15.97 -12.03 -5.82
CA ASN A 739 -16.15 -13.39 -5.36
C ASN A 739 -15.42 -14.41 -6.25
N GLU A 740 -15.43 -14.20 -7.57
CA GLU A 740 -14.66 -15.00 -8.52
C GLU A 740 -13.15 -14.96 -8.21
N LEU A 741 -12.59 -13.78 -7.99
CA LEU A 741 -11.18 -13.61 -7.65
C LEU A 741 -10.82 -14.36 -6.36
N MET A 742 -11.63 -14.21 -5.31
CA MET A 742 -11.41 -14.87 -4.02
C MET A 742 -11.54 -16.39 -4.13
N LEU A 743 -12.45 -16.90 -4.94
CA LEU A 743 -12.70 -18.32 -5.12
C LEU A 743 -11.56 -19.07 -5.81
N LYS A 744 -10.90 -18.45 -6.79
CA LYS A 744 -9.92 -19.11 -7.69
C LYS A 744 -8.77 -19.84 -6.99
N ARG A 745 -8.37 -19.43 -5.78
CA ARG A 745 -7.26 -20.05 -5.04
C ARG A 745 -7.69 -20.90 -3.86
N VAL A 746 -8.97 -20.90 -3.52
CA VAL A 746 -9.52 -21.74 -2.43
C VAL A 746 -9.19 -23.23 -2.58
N PRO A 747 -9.29 -23.85 -3.77
CA PRO A 747 -8.98 -25.27 -3.92
C PRO A 747 -7.54 -25.64 -3.55
N TYR A 748 -6.58 -24.78 -3.85
CA TYR A 748 -5.18 -24.99 -3.44
C TYR A 748 -5.01 -24.98 -1.93
N HIS A 749 -5.63 -23.99 -1.26
CA HIS A 749 -5.62 -23.94 0.20
C HIS A 749 -6.29 -25.17 0.80
N ALA A 750 -7.44 -25.60 0.27
CA ALA A 750 -8.16 -26.76 0.78
C ALA A 750 -7.33 -28.04 0.74
N LEU A 751 -6.68 -28.33 -0.40
CA LEU A 751 -5.78 -29.48 -0.52
C LEU A 751 -4.57 -29.36 0.41
N ASN A 752 -3.92 -28.21 0.40
CA ASN A 752 -2.70 -28.02 1.15
C ASN A 752 -2.93 -28.19 2.66
N TYR A 753 -3.97 -27.55 3.23
CA TYR A 753 -4.23 -27.63 4.66
C TYR A 753 -4.86 -28.96 5.12
N SER A 754 -5.54 -29.70 4.24
CA SER A 754 -6.10 -31.03 4.56
C SER A 754 -5.07 -32.15 4.48
N ALA A 755 -4.10 -32.04 3.55
CA ALA A 755 -3.13 -33.10 3.25
C ALA A 755 -2.43 -33.70 4.50
N PRO A 756 -1.89 -32.91 5.46
CA PRO A 756 -1.21 -33.49 6.62
C PRO A 756 -2.12 -34.36 7.50
N PHE A 757 -3.41 -34.00 7.63
CA PHE A 757 -4.36 -34.79 8.42
C PHE A 757 -4.78 -36.05 7.68
N ILE A 758 -4.99 -35.98 6.37
CA ILE A 758 -5.36 -37.10 5.53
C ILE A 758 -4.22 -38.12 5.50
N ASP A 759 -2.99 -37.68 5.24
CA ASP A 759 -1.81 -38.54 5.20
C ASP A 759 -1.61 -39.28 6.55
N MET A 760 -1.82 -38.56 7.67
CA MET A 760 -1.78 -39.17 9.01
C MET A 760 -2.92 -40.15 9.28
N ARG A 761 -4.11 -39.90 8.75
CA ARG A 761 -5.24 -40.86 8.85
C ARG A 761 -4.92 -42.15 8.14
N HIS A 762 -4.26 -42.10 7.01
CA HIS A 762 -3.91 -43.24 6.16
C HIS A 762 -2.49 -43.79 6.44
N TRP A 763 -1.85 -43.39 7.54
CA TRP A 763 -0.45 -43.73 7.82
C TRP A 763 -0.15 -45.22 7.77
N GLU A 764 -1.06 -46.06 8.24
CA GLU A 764 -0.89 -47.51 8.26
C GLU A 764 -0.82 -48.16 6.86
N SER A 765 -1.23 -47.43 5.81
CA SER A 765 -1.12 -47.88 4.41
C SER A 765 0.22 -47.58 3.79
N LEU A 766 1.07 -46.79 4.47
CA LEU A 766 2.41 -46.44 4.01
C LEU A 766 3.43 -47.47 4.48
N HIS A 767 4.57 -47.51 3.81
CA HIS A 767 5.70 -48.36 4.18
C HIS A 767 6.99 -47.53 4.23
N GLN A 768 7.93 -48.00 5.03
CA GLN A 768 9.22 -47.37 5.15
C GLN A 768 10.16 -47.89 4.04
N GLN A 769 10.80 -46.96 3.36
CA GLN A 769 11.85 -47.20 2.38
C GLN A 769 13.05 -46.31 2.74
N ASP A 770 14.18 -46.94 3.15
CA ASP A 770 15.29 -46.24 3.74
C ASP A 770 14.92 -45.36 4.95
N ASP A 771 15.24 -44.08 4.93
CA ASP A 771 14.90 -43.11 5.97
C ASP A 771 13.53 -42.47 5.82
N TYR A 772 12.78 -42.84 4.76
CA TYR A 772 11.53 -42.17 4.41
C TYR A 772 10.34 -43.11 4.40
N TRP A 773 9.16 -42.55 4.65
CA TRP A 773 7.88 -43.21 4.49
C TRP A 773 7.29 -42.85 3.13
N THR A 774 6.94 -43.85 2.35
CA THR A 774 6.39 -43.72 1.00
C THR A 774 5.21 -44.64 0.82
N GLY A 775 4.51 -44.53 -0.29
CA GLY A 775 3.33 -45.35 -0.62
C GLY A 775 2.12 -44.48 -1.01
N THR A 776 1.04 -45.21 -1.27
CA THR A 776 -0.24 -44.64 -1.72
C THR A 776 -1.37 -45.19 -0.87
N TYR A 777 -2.49 -44.47 -0.86
CA TYR A 777 -3.74 -44.86 -0.18
C TYR A 777 -4.91 -44.36 -1.04
N GLU A 778 -6.09 -44.85 -0.75
CA GLU A 778 -7.35 -44.41 -1.36
C GLU A 778 -7.99 -43.35 -0.45
N VAL A 779 -8.28 -42.17 -1.01
CA VAL A 779 -9.05 -41.13 -0.31
C VAL A 779 -10.54 -41.43 -0.39
N ASP A 780 -11.27 -41.11 0.68
CA ASP A 780 -12.69 -41.43 0.83
C ASP A 780 -13.54 -40.18 1.14
N GLU A 781 -14.84 -40.39 1.35
CA GLU A 781 -15.80 -39.34 1.69
C GLU A 781 -15.49 -38.59 3.01
N ILE A 782 -14.76 -39.21 3.93
CA ILE A 782 -14.36 -38.55 5.20
C ILE A 782 -13.22 -37.58 4.92
N ASP A 783 -12.28 -37.93 4.06
CA ASP A 783 -11.21 -37.05 3.60
C ASP A 783 -11.79 -35.88 2.84
N TRP A 784 -12.79 -36.13 1.99
CA TRP A 784 -13.51 -35.09 1.29
C TRP A 784 -14.22 -34.12 2.26
N LYS A 785 -14.91 -34.63 3.29
CA LYS A 785 -15.57 -33.78 4.30
C LYS A 785 -14.59 -32.80 4.96
N LEU A 786 -13.39 -33.24 5.32
CA LEU A 786 -12.35 -32.35 5.85
C LEU A 786 -11.89 -31.32 4.81
N CYS A 787 -11.59 -31.77 3.61
CA CYS A 787 -11.13 -30.91 2.53
C CYS A 787 -12.19 -29.85 2.15
N GLU A 788 -13.46 -30.24 2.05
CA GLU A 788 -14.56 -29.32 1.79
C GLU A 788 -14.78 -28.32 2.92
N LEU A 789 -14.69 -28.76 4.18
CA LEU A 789 -14.80 -27.88 5.34
C LEU A 789 -13.72 -26.81 5.30
N ILE A 790 -12.47 -27.16 5.00
CA ILE A 790 -11.37 -26.22 4.85
C ILE A 790 -11.63 -25.26 3.67
N ALA A 791 -12.15 -25.76 2.55
CA ALA A 791 -12.53 -24.91 1.40
C ALA A 791 -13.59 -23.87 1.78
N ARG A 792 -14.64 -24.29 2.50
CA ARG A 792 -15.71 -23.40 2.98
C ARG A 792 -15.20 -22.36 3.96
N ILE A 793 -14.35 -22.76 4.92
CA ILE A 793 -13.72 -21.84 5.87
C ILE A 793 -12.87 -20.81 5.12
N GLN A 794 -11.99 -21.28 4.21
CA GLN A 794 -11.09 -20.41 3.44
C GLN A 794 -11.88 -19.40 2.60
N TYR A 795 -12.92 -19.83 1.90
CA TYR A 795 -13.73 -18.94 1.07
C TYR A 795 -14.48 -17.90 1.91
N ALA A 796 -15.15 -18.33 2.98
CA ALA A 796 -15.89 -17.43 3.87
C ALA A 796 -14.98 -16.42 4.58
N THR A 797 -13.78 -16.82 5.00
CA THR A 797 -12.82 -15.91 5.63
C THR A 797 -12.19 -14.93 4.63
N GLN A 798 -11.96 -15.35 3.38
CA GLN A 798 -11.58 -14.44 2.29
C GLN A 798 -12.64 -13.35 2.08
N GLN A 799 -13.91 -13.74 2.00
CA GLN A 799 -15.03 -12.82 1.88
C GLN A 799 -15.12 -11.88 3.09
N HIS A 800 -14.96 -12.41 4.31
CA HIS A 800 -15.03 -11.63 5.54
C HIS A 800 -13.95 -10.54 5.62
N PHE A 801 -12.71 -10.86 5.28
CA PHE A 801 -11.58 -9.91 5.40
C PHE A 801 -11.40 -9.01 4.18
N PHE A 802 -11.69 -9.51 3.00
CA PHE A 802 -11.31 -8.86 1.74
C PHE A 802 -12.49 -8.57 0.81
N GLY A 803 -13.69 -9.06 1.08
CA GLY A 803 -14.84 -8.91 0.19
C GLY A 803 -15.13 -7.46 -0.19
N VAL A 804 -15.25 -6.57 0.82
CA VAL A 804 -15.48 -5.14 0.59
C VAL A 804 -14.34 -4.48 -0.19
N MET A 805 -13.09 -4.86 0.11
CA MET A 805 -11.92 -4.33 -0.60
C MET A 805 -11.87 -4.82 -2.04
N ALA A 806 -12.24 -6.08 -2.29
CA ALA A 806 -12.30 -6.66 -3.62
C ALA A 806 -13.39 -6.00 -4.48
N GLU A 807 -14.59 -5.82 -3.95
CA GLU A 807 -15.67 -5.09 -4.64
C GLU A 807 -15.20 -3.68 -5.03
N LYS A 808 -14.62 -2.95 -4.07
CA LYS A 808 -14.10 -1.60 -4.35
C LYS A 808 -13.01 -1.59 -5.42
N TYR A 809 -12.11 -2.57 -5.40
CA TYR A 809 -11.04 -2.68 -6.41
C TYR A 809 -11.62 -2.85 -7.83
N PHE A 810 -12.60 -3.74 -7.99
CA PHE A 810 -13.24 -3.94 -9.29
C PHE A 810 -14.11 -2.77 -9.71
N ASP A 811 -14.79 -2.11 -8.77
CA ASP A 811 -15.54 -0.88 -9.03
C ASP A 811 -14.64 0.25 -9.58
N ASP A 812 -13.46 0.42 -8.95
CA ASP A 812 -12.49 1.43 -9.40
C ASP A 812 -11.88 1.09 -10.78
N MET A 813 -11.73 -0.21 -11.09
CA MET A 813 -11.21 -0.70 -12.38
C MET A 813 -12.24 -0.62 -13.51
N ASN A 814 -13.51 -0.94 -13.24
CA ASN A 814 -14.55 -1.07 -14.24
C ASN A 814 -15.27 0.26 -14.55
N GLY A 815 -15.00 1.32 -13.81
CA GLY A 815 -15.61 2.62 -13.99
C GLY A 815 -17.13 2.59 -13.75
N ASP A 816 -17.58 1.88 -12.72
CA ASP A 816 -19.00 1.69 -12.43
C ASP A 816 -19.75 3.00 -12.24
N VAL A 817 -20.94 3.06 -12.83
CA VAL A 817 -21.79 4.25 -12.83
C VAL A 817 -22.64 4.27 -11.56
N MET A 818 -22.65 5.39 -10.85
CA MET A 818 -23.54 5.63 -9.72
C MET A 818 -24.87 6.17 -10.22
N ILE A 819 -25.94 5.43 -10.00
CA ILE A 819 -27.30 5.83 -10.40
C ILE A 819 -28.20 5.81 -9.15
N ASN A 820 -28.76 6.99 -8.82
CA ASN A 820 -29.64 7.16 -7.66
C ASN A 820 -29.05 6.61 -6.34
N GLY A 821 -27.73 6.80 -6.13
CA GLY A 821 -27.04 6.32 -4.95
C GLY A 821 -26.75 4.81 -4.92
N LYS A 822 -27.08 4.08 -6.00
CA LYS A 822 -26.76 2.67 -6.16
C LYS A 822 -25.72 2.47 -7.27
N ARG A 823 -24.77 1.59 -7.02
CA ARG A 823 -23.77 1.19 -8.01
C ARG A 823 -24.36 0.22 -9.02
N HIS A 824 -24.09 0.46 -10.28
CA HIS A 824 -24.45 -0.42 -11.38
C HIS A 824 -23.21 -0.70 -12.24
N ASN A 825 -22.96 -1.98 -12.50
CA ASN A 825 -21.93 -2.40 -13.43
C ASN A 825 -22.23 -1.82 -14.83
N GLN A 826 -21.21 -1.25 -15.49
CA GLN A 826 -21.36 -0.61 -16.82
C GLN A 826 -21.99 -1.57 -17.85
N LYS A 827 -21.62 -2.85 -17.83
CA LYS A 827 -22.22 -3.88 -18.69
C LYS A 827 -23.70 -4.06 -18.40
N SER A 828 -24.07 -4.01 -17.10
CA SER A 828 -25.46 -4.09 -16.64
C SER A 828 -26.28 -2.88 -17.05
N VAL A 829 -25.72 -1.68 -16.97
CA VAL A 829 -26.34 -0.42 -17.46
C VAL A 829 -26.53 -0.48 -18.98
N ASN A 830 -25.51 -0.86 -19.72
CA ASN A 830 -25.58 -0.99 -21.17
C ASN A 830 -26.63 -2.03 -21.58
N GLY A 831 -26.63 -3.21 -20.93
CA GLY A 831 -27.62 -4.26 -21.17
C GLY A 831 -29.04 -3.77 -20.94
N PHE A 832 -29.30 -3.02 -19.85
CA PHE A 832 -30.62 -2.43 -19.59
C PHE A 832 -31.02 -1.38 -20.65
N ASN A 833 -30.09 -0.49 -20.99
CA ASN A 833 -30.36 0.58 -21.96
C ASN A 833 -30.66 0.02 -23.37
N MET A 834 -30.10 -1.15 -23.71
CA MET A 834 -30.34 -1.87 -24.97
C MET A 834 -31.71 -2.61 -25.02
N LEU A 835 -32.34 -2.86 -23.86
CA LEU A 835 -33.67 -3.50 -23.84
C LEU A 835 -34.68 -2.61 -24.53
N PRO A 836 -35.68 -3.18 -25.28
CA PRO A 836 -36.85 -2.46 -25.74
C PRO A 836 -37.73 -1.95 -24.57
N ASP A 837 -38.62 -0.98 -24.81
CA ASP A 837 -39.52 -0.50 -23.76
C ASP A 837 -40.44 -1.58 -23.20
N VAL A 838 -40.83 -2.56 -24.03
CA VAL A 838 -41.51 -3.79 -23.64
C VAL A 838 -40.70 -4.95 -24.18
N PHE A 839 -40.29 -5.83 -23.28
CA PHE A 839 -39.31 -6.90 -23.56
C PHE A 839 -39.73 -8.24 -22.92
N THR A 840 -39.11 -9.30 -23.40
CA THR A 840 -39.27 -10.69 -22.94
C THR A 840 -38.01 -11.18 -22.22
N LYS A 841 -38.02 -12.38 -21.65
CA LYS A 841 -36.86 -13.06 -21.09
C LYS A 841 -35.75 -13.24 -22.15
N ASP A 842 -36.12 -13.51 -23.40
CA ASP A 842 -35.15 -13.72 -24.48
C ASP A 842 -34.41 -12.41 -24.83
N ASP A 843 -35.09 -11.27 -24.71
CA ASP A 843 -34.46 -9.97 -24.91
C ASP A 843 -33.47 -9.68 -23.77
N VAL A 844 -33.82 -10.04 -22.51
CA VAL A 844 -32.89 -9.93 -21.38
C VAL A 844 -31.68 -10.85 -21.60
N LYS A 845 -31.90 -12.09 -22.01
CA LYS A 845 -30.86 -13.05 -22.32
C LYS A 845 -29.88 -12.50 -23.36
N LYS A 846 -30.38 -11.90 -24.42
CA LYS A 846 -29.60 -11.31 -25.52
C LYS A 846 -28.87 -10.03 -25.09
N CYS A 847 -29.55 -9.09 -24.47
CA CYS A 847 -28.98 -7.77 -24.14
C CYS A 847 -27.93 -7.83 -23.02
N PHE A 848 -28.07 -8.77 -22.06
CA PHE A 848 -27.10 -8.96 -20.98
C PHE A 848 -26.06 -10.04 -21.29
N GLY A 849 -26.23 -10.81 -22.37
CA GLY A 849 -25.31 -11.87 -22.77
C GLY A 849 -25.32 -13.08 -21.82
N PHE A 850 -26.50 -13.44 -21.28
CA PHE A 850 -26.62 -14.59 -20.39
C PHE A 850 -26.80 -15.91 -21.19
N ASP A 851 -26.11 -16.95 -20.76
CA ASP A 851 -26.24 -18.29 -21.32
C ASP A 851 -27.31 -19.13 -20.61
N LYS A 852 -27.53 -18.87 -19.32
CA LYS A 852 -28.45 -19.66 -18.45
C LYS A 852 -29.75 -18.91 -18.15
N ASP A 853 -30.87 -19.59 -18.22
CA ASP A 853 -32.18 -19.02 -17.90
C ASP A 853 -32.30 -18.56 -16.44
N ASN A 854 -31.60 -19.21 -15.51
CA ASN A 854 -31.61 -18.82 -14.10
C ASN A 854 -31.03 -17.42 -13.87
N SER A 855 -29.97 -17.02 -14.60
CA SER A 855 -29.39 -15.70 -14.57
C SER A 855 -30.37 -14.63 -15.09
N VAL A 856 -31.15 -14.98 -16.13
CA VAL A 856 -32.21 -14.12 -16.66
C VAL A 856 -33.30 -13.88 -15.62
N TYR A 857 -33.76 -14.95 -14.93
CA TYR A 857 -34.77 -14.81 -13.88
C TYR A 857 -34.29 -13.95 -12.70
N LYS A 858 -33.09 -14.17 -12.22
CA LYS A 858 -32.48 -13.37 -11.14
C LYS A 858 -32.36 -11.91 -11.55
N LYS A 859 -31.95 -11.64 -12.80
CA LYS A 859 -31.85 -10.26 -13.30
C LYS A 859 -33.20 -9.55 -13.37
N ILE A 860 -34.21 -10.20 -13.91
CA ILE A 860 -35.59 -9.69 -13.94
C ILE A 860 -36.07 -9.40 -12.52
N GLN A 861 -35.89 -10.33 -11.59
CA GLN A 861 -36.28 -10.17 -10.18
C GLN A 861 -35.62 -8.93 -9.54
N ARG A 862 -34.32 -8.71 -9.80
CA ARG A 862 -33.57 -7.54 -9.31
C ARG A 862 -34.08 -6.22 -9.91
N LEU A 863 -34.31 -6.21 -11.22
CA LEU A 863 -34.84 -5.03 -11.90
C LEU A 863 -36.26 -4.69 -11.44
N THR A 864 -37.10 -5.69 -11.17
CA THR A 864 -38.44 -5.50 -10.59
C THR A 864 -38.35 -4.99 -9.15
N LYS A 865 -37.49 -5.59 -8.31
CA LYS A 865 -37.30 -5.15 -6.91
C LYS A 865 -36.74 -3.74 -6.80
N SER A 866 -35.97 -3.30 -7.79
CA SER A 866 -35.43 -1.92 -7.86
C SER A 866 -36.37 -0.92 -8.56
N ASN A 867 -37.58 -1.32 -8.90
CA ASN A 867 -38.57 -0.52 -9.60
C ASN A 867 -38.07 0.06 -10.96
N HIS A 868 -37.22 -0.66 -11.67
CA HIS A 868 -36.80 -0.30 -13.01
C HIS A 868 -37.69 -0.88 -14.09
N ILE A 869 -38.38 -1.98 -13.77
CA ILE A 869 -39.31 -2.68 -14.65
C ILE A 869 -40.54 -3.12 -13.88
N GLU A 870 -41.64 -3.30 -14.62
CA GLU A 870 -42.83 -3.98 -14.12
C GLU A 870 -43.25 -5.09 -15.09
N GLN A 871 -43.94 -6.11 -14.56
CA GLN A 871 -44.51 -7.14 -15.40
C GLN A 871 -45.81 -6.60 -16.03
N VAL A 872 -45.98 -6.78 -17.36
CA VAL A 872 -47.19 -6.40 -18.07
C VAL A 872 -48.32 -7.38 -17.71
N PRO A 873 -49.46 -6.89 -17.18
CA PRO A 873 -50.61 -7.77 -16.90
C PRO A 873 -51.05 -8.54 -18.14
N ASP A 874 -51.62 -9.72 -18.01
CA ASP A 874 -52.20 -10.54 -19.04
C ASP A 874 -51.26 -10.96 -20.18
N SER A 875 -49.97 -11.11 -19.93
CA SER A 875 -49.00 -11.48 -20.96
C SER A 875 -48.92 -13.01 -21.24
N GLY A 876 -49.83 -13.83 -20.67
CA GLY A 876 -49.91 -15.27 -20.95
C GLY A 876 -48.70 -16.09 -20.47
N ASP A 877 -48.45 -17.25 -21.11
CA ASP A 877 -47.37 -18.16 -20.75
C ASP A 877 -45.96 -17.61 -20.99
N ASN A 878 -45.84 -16.54 -21.76
CA ASN A 878 -44.54 -15.84 -21.95
C ASN A 878 -44.61 -14.42 -21.36
N PRO A 879 -44.24 -14.21 -20.10
CA PRO A 879 -44.37 -12.95 -19.42
C PRO A 879 -43.53 -11.86 -20.10
N LYS A 880 -44.18 -10.72 -20.36
CA LYS A 880 -43.57 -9.50 -20.87
C LYS A 880 -43.33 -8.51 -19.73
N TYR A 881 -42.29 -7.73 -19.84
CA TYR A 881 -41.92 -6.70 -18.89
C TYR A 881 -41.84 -5.35 -19.57
N ARG A 882 -42.16 -4.28 -18.86
CA ARG A 882 -42.08 -2.91 -19.33
C ARG A 882 -41.06 -2.15 -18.52
N LYS A 883 -40.24 -1.33 -19.20
CA LYS A 883 -39.37 -0.37 -18.50
C LYS A 883 -40.20 0.71 -17.80
N LEU A 884 -39.86 0.99 -16.54
CA LEU A 884 -40.39 2.12 -15.77
C LEU A 884 -39.52 3.37 -15.90
N VAL A 885 -38.27 3.19 -16.37
CA VAL A 885 -37.32 4.26 -16.69
C VAL A 885 -36.74 3.97 -18.08
N ASN A 886 -36.67 4.96 -18.95
CA ASN A 886 -36.26 4.75 -20.34
C ASN A 886 -34.79 4.32 -20.46
N ASN A 887 -33.93 4.92 -19.66
CA ASN A 887 -32.51 4.59 -19.58
C ASN A 887 -32.04 4.70 -18.13
N ILE A 888 -31.06 3.89 -17.79
CA ILE A 888 -30.30 4.04 -16.55
C ILE A 888 -29.01 4.79 -16.96
N TYR A 889 -28.81 5.98 -16.39
CA TYR A 889 -27.65 6.84 -16.66
C TYR A 889 -26.70 6.85 -15.48
#